data_ac04a5313e5c5551de7ce2299c5bbb6a
#
_entry.id   ac04a5313e5c5551de7ce2299c5bbb6a
#
_cell.length_a   1.000
_cell.length_b   1.000
_cell.length_c   1.000
_cell.angle_alpha   90.00
_cell.angle_beta   90.00
_cell.angle_gamma   90.00
#
_symmetry.space_group_name_H-M   'P 1'
#
loop_
_entity.id
_entity.type
_entity.pdbx_description
1 polymer ?
#
loop_
_entity_poly.entity_id
_entity_poly.type
_entity_poly.pdbx_seq_one_letter_code
_entity_poly.pdbx_strand_id
1 'polypeptide(L)'
;MEGDFAFCPHCGAELAGVPSREQRKTVTVLFCDVTGSTALGESTDPEAVRALLARYFERMKAIVESHGGNVEKFIGDAVMAVFGVPHVHEDDALRAVRAAIEMRDALPELGVQARIGVNTGEVVTGTEERLATGDAVNVAARLEQAAQPGEILLGGETLRLVLDAVEAEQVEPIELKGKAAPVQAARLLAVTGDTRRRHVAPMVGRKTELKRLRDAFEQATRDSSCQLFTVLGTAGVGKSRLAYEFLNGLDATVVRGRCLSYGEGITYWPVVEVLRHLEELPSDPSAAAALRSLLDQGEEETSAEAIAWGFRKLLEERGHERPVVCLFDDIHWAEETFLDLIEHIADLSRDAPLLVLCMARPELLDRRQSWGGGKLNATTVLLEPLSRDETDRLLDSLGAADDELRAKITTAAEGNPLFVEEMVALVSDSHGPELAVPPTILALLAARLDQLDATERNVLECGAVEGRVFHRGAVQALAPDGSELPRRLVALVRKELVRPDKAQLAGEDAFRFRHLLIRDAAYEALPKASRAELHERFAGWIGERGQELVELDEIVAHHLERAARYKAELGRPDLELSERAGERLADAGRRALWRADGHAASSLLERALELTRPIRFDVHLELDFAQSLHWVDLEKAAAVADGAAARARAAGEEAGDLLALSVAAFFRSIYAANPDIDELERVAHAALPLLEQQEDHAGLVHVWYAIGYGVGNCHGHFENFVHASEQAIRHANLAGQRRTFLFHLVMALLAGPRPADEALRRIDEVLPEHPYPDDLLMRANLVAMLGRLAEAQALAREANERLVEYRGFGGEHWMADIAILAGDHEAAAGHLRRFCDLMEAKGRRNNLSLYVARLGRELYALGRVDEAEELAQQGRELAAEQDFTPQVAWRQAQALVDASRGRYDEAQMLAREAVAIAEPTDALNWQGEAWSDLGDVLAAGGRADEAAGAFEQALDRFERKKNLAMVAQVRPRLEALGGNL
;
A
#
# COMPACT_ATOMS: atom_id res chain seq x y z
N MET A 1 -38.02 28.65 -1.20
CA MET A 1 -36.85 27.82 -1.45
C MET A 1 -35.86 28.09 -0.31
N GLU A 2 -35.91 27.28 0.68
CA GLU A 2 -35.03 27.33 1.87
C GLU A 2 -34.00 26.23 1.70
N GLY A 3 -32.77 26.61 1.43
CA GLY A 3 -31.58 25.77 1.42
C GLY A 3 -30.37 26.69 1.46
N ASP A 4 -29.51 26.51 2.45
CA ASP A 4 -28.23 27.22 2.60
C ASP A 4 -27.26 26.82 1.47
N PHE A 5 -27.27 27.58 0.38
CA PHE A 5 -26.31 27.38 -0.71
C PHE A 5 -25.26 28.50 -0.66
N ALA A 6 -24.00 28.15 -0.58
CA ALA A 6 -22.88 29.10 -0.65
C ALA A 6 -22.75 29.78 -2.04
N PHE A 7 -23.30 29.13 -3.08
CA PHE A 7 -23.32 29.63 -4.45
C PHE A 7 -24.73 29.52 -5.06
N CYS A 8 -25.07 30.43 -5.91
CA CYS A 8 -26.34 30.38 -6.63
C CYS A 8 -26.37 29.17 -7.58
N PRO A 9 -27.30 28.21 -7.43
CA PRO A 9 -27.35 27.00 -8.23
C PRO A 9 -27.73 27.28 -9.71
N HIS A 10 -28.09 28.53 -10.05
CA HIS A 10 -28.50 28.90 -11.40
C HIS A 10 -27.44 29.65 -12.19
N CYS A 11 -26.56 30.42 -11.56
CA CYS A 11 -25.55 31.22 -12.23
C CYS A 11 -24.13 31.09 -11.65
N GLY A 12 -23.94 30.30 -10.61
CA GLY A 12 -22.63 30.10 -9.99
C GLY A 12 -22.03 31.30 -9.22
N ALA A 13 -22.82 32.37 -9.07
CA ALA A 13 -22.34 33.54 -8.30
C ALA A 13 -22.36 33.22 -6.80
N GLU A 14 -21.30 33.59 -6.11
CA GLU A 14 -21.17 33.49 -4.65
C GLU A 14 -22.30 34.29 -3.97
N LEU A 15 -23.10 33.61 -3.16
CA LEU A 15 -24.16 34.23 -2.37
C LEU A 15 -23.50 34.79 -1.11
N ALA A 16 -23.62 36.07 -0.88
CA ALA A 16 -23.03 36.80 0.24
C ALA A 16 -23.10 36.04 1.57
N GLY A 17 -21.93 35.92 2.20
CA GLY A 17 -21.53 35.14 3.33
C GLY A 17 -22.57 34.82 4.40
N VAL A 18 -22.61 33.57 4.73
CA VAL A 18 -23.02 33.08 6.05
C VAL A 18 -22.20 33.86 7.09
N PRO A 19 -22.82 34.54 8.09
CA PRO A 19 -22.04 35.25 9.12
C PRO A 19 -21.12 34.24 9.79
N SER A 20 -19.80 34.44 9.65
CA SER A 20 -18.80 33.58 10.28
C SER A 20 -18.99 33.69 11.80
N ARG A 21 -19.34 32.57 12.44
CA ARG A 21 -19.39 32.46 13.91
C ARG A 21 -18.02 32.85 14.46
N GLU A 22 -18.01 33.76 15.45
CA GLU A 22 -16.79 34.07 16.19
C GLU A 22 -16.12 32.79 16.67
N GLN A 23 -14.85 32.61 16.31
CA GLN A 23 -14.03 31.46 16.71
C GLN A 23 -12.75 31.95 17.37
N ARG A 24 -12.35 31.26 18.46
CA ARG A 24 -11.00 31.43 19.02
C ARG A 24 -10.05 30.53 18.27
N LYS A 25 -8.97 31.12 17.73
CA LYS A 25 -7.90 30.40 17.03
C LYS A 25 -6.55 30.80 17.59
N THR A 26 -5.62 29.86 17.63
CA THR A 26 -4.21 30.16 17.86
C THR A 26 -3.61 30.52 16.50
N VAL A 27 -3.11 31.73 16.37
CA VAL A 27 -2.53 32.26 15.15
C VAL A 27 -1.17 32.88 15.44
N THR A 28 -0.35 33.07 14.42
CA THR A 28 0.88 33.81 14.50
C THR A 28 0.67 35.19 13.83
N VAL A 29 0.91 36.23 14.60
CA VAL A 29 0.77 37.62 14.16
C VAL A 29 2.15 38.19 13.92
N LEU A 30 2.31 38.83 12.77
CA LEU A 30 3.52 39.53 12.37
C LEU A 30 3.20 41.01 12.19
N PHE A 31 4.01 41.87 12.83
CA PHE A 31 4.04 43.30 12.57
C PHE A 31 5.38 43.68 11.94
N CYS A 32 5.33 44.51 10.90
CA CYS A 32 6.50 45.09 10.25
C CYS A 32 6.27 46.57 10.04
N ASP A 33 7.10 47.42 10.64
CA ASP A 33 6.99 48.88 10.63
C ASP A 33 8.26 49.54 10.07
N VAL A 34 8.10 50.46 9.11
CA VAL A 34 9.22 51.13 8.44
C VAL A 34 9.84 52.15 9.36
N THR A 35 11.15 52.04 9.57
CA THR A 35 11.86 53.02 10.42
C THR A 35 12.19 54.31 9.66
N GLY A 36 11.94 55.49 10.31
CA GLY A 36 12.28 56.78 9.75
C GLY A 36 11.33 57.31 8.64
N SER A 37 10.17 56.71 8.48
CA SER A 37 9.15 57.12 7.49
C SER A 37 8.72 58.58 7.68
N THR A 38 8.62 59.08 8.93
CA THR A 38 8.27 60.46 9.25
C THR A 38 9.36 61.45 8.75
N ALA A 39 10.65 61.17 8.94
CA ALA A 39 11.75 61.91 8.45
C ALA A 39 11.86 61.88 6.91
N LEU A 40 11.49 60.76 6.30
CA LEU A 40 11.43 60.61 4.84
C LEU A 40 10.33 61.50 4.25
N GLY A 41 9.17 61.61 4.93
CA GLY A 41 8.04 62.44 4.55
C GLY A 41 8.35 63.92 4.66
N GLU A 42 9.27 64.34 5.56
CA GLU A 42 9.72 65.77 5.72
C GLU A 42 10.77 66.13 4.69
N SER A 43 11.54 65.19 4.15
CA SER A 43 12.69 65.44 3.28
C SER A 43 12.45 65.13 1.80
N THR A 44 11.38 64.43 1.47
CA THR A 44 11.09 63.85 0.12
C THR A 44 9.73 64.33 -0.38
N ASP A 45 9.58 64.45 -1.71
CA ASP A 45 8.31 64.79 -2.35
C ASP A 45 7.21 63.86 -1.98
N PRO A 46 5.99 64.31 -1.59
CA PRO A 46 4.87 63.47 -1.16
C PRO A 46 4.45 62.43 -2.20
N GLU A 47 4.58 62.71 -3.50
CA GLU A 47 4.23 61.74 -4.56
C GLU A 47 5.26 60.61 -4.64
N ALA A 48 6.55 60.92 -4.43
CA ALA A 48 7.62 59.96 -4.37
C ALA A 48 7.52 59.05 -3.14
N VAL A 49 7.16 59.59 -1.97
CA VAL A 49 6.89 58.85 -0.75
C VAL A 49 5.69 57.90 -0.95
N ARG A 50 4.62 58.37 -1.57
CA ARG A 50 3.44 57.57 -1.88
C ARG A 50 3.77 56.40 -2.84
N ALA A 51 4.57 56.67 -3.87
CA ALA A 51 5.00 55.64 -4.82
C ALA A 51 5.94 54.61 -4.16
N LEU A 52 6.80 55.04 -3.23
CA LEU A 52 7.65 54.15 -2.44
C LEU A 52 6.80 53.22 -1.53
N LEU A 53 5.89 53.82 -0.76
CA LEU A 53 5.00 53.07 0.13
C LEU A 53 4.10 52.10 -0.64
N ALA A 54 3.61 52.44 -1.83
CA ALA A 54 2.82 51.53 -2.66
C ALA A 54 3.64 50.28 -3.07
N ARG A 55 4.88 50.44 -3.53
CA ARG A 55 5.79 49.32 -3.85
C ARG A 55 6.14 48.49 -2.63
N TYR A 56 6.36 49.16 -1.49
CA TYR A 56 6.61 48.49 -0.21
C TYR A 56 5.43 47.58 0.17
N PHE A 57 4.21 48.13 0.19
CA PHE A 57 3.02 47.35 0.55
C PHE A 57 2.75 46.18 -0.41
N GLU A 58 2.91 46.40 -1.71
CA GLU A 58 2.77 45.36 -2.71
C GLU A 58 3.79 44.23 -2.50
N ARG A 59 5.06 44.57 -2.26
CA ARG A 59 6.13 43.62 -2.02
C ARG A 59 5.93 42.84 -0.71
N MET A 60 5.59 43.51 0.38
CA MET A 60 5.33 42.88 1.69
C MET A 60 4.12 41.96 1.61
N LYS A 61 3.06 42.37 0.93
CA LYS A 61 1.88 41.52 0.69
C LYS A 61 2.24 40.26 -0.09
N ALA A 62 2.98 40.41 -1.19
CA ALA A 62 3.40 39.24 -1.99
C ALA A 62 4.23 38.22 -1.17
N ILE A 63 5.15 38.72 -0.32
CA ILE A 63 5.95 37.86 0.57
C ILE A 63 5.05 37.13 1.59
N VAL A 64 4.15 37.83 2.26
CA VAL A 64 3.25 37.25 3.24
C VAL A 64 2.37 36.19 2.60
N GLU A 65 1.80 36.49 1.42
CA GLU A 65 0.92 35.53 0.70
C GLU A 65 1.70 34.33 0.15
N SER A 66 2.95 34.51 -0.30
CA SER A 66 3.78 33.38 -0.77
C SER A 66 4.12 32.39 0.35
N HIS A 67 4.15 32.84 1.60
CA HIS A 67 4.30 32.02 2.79
C HIS A 67 2.96 31.55 3.39
N GLY A 68 1.83 31.82 2.69
CA GLY A 68 0.48 31.37 3.10
C GLY A 68 -0.09 32.17 4.28
N GLY A 69 0.40 33.37 4.54
CA GLY A 69 -0.19 34.32 5.46
C GLY A 69 -1.18 35.25 4.78
N ASN A 70 -1.98 35.96 5.59
CA ASN A 70 -2.91 36.99 5.12
C ASN A 70 -2.52 38.35 5.68
N VAL A 71 -2.44 39.37 4.82
CA VAL A 71 -2.31 40.74 5.28
C VAL A 71 -3.66 41.22 5.78
N GLU A 72 -3.78 41.45 7.09
CA GLU A 72 -5.03 41.91 7.69
C GLU A 72 -5.29 43.38 7.44
N LYS A 73 -4.28 44.20 7.60
CA LYS A 73 -4.38 45.64 7.37
C LYS A 73 -3.01 46.34 7.28
N PHE A 74 -3.03 47.50 6.65
CA PHE A 74 -1.95 48.45 6.67
C PHE A 74 -2.29 49.57 7.69
N ILE A 75 -1.37 49.88 8.61
CA ILE A 75 -1.57 50.87 9.68
C ILE A 75 -0.50 51.94 9.54
N GLY A 76 -0.81 53.04 8.80
CA GLY A 76 0.21 53.99 8.42
C GLY A 76 1.22 53.36 7.47
N ASP A 77 2.45 53.19 7.91
CA ASP A 77 3.55 52.53 7.23
C ASP A 77 3.82 51.09 7.74
N ALA A 78 3.04 50.63 8.72
CA ALA A 78 3.15 49.27 9.24
C ALA A 78 2.24 48.30 8.50
N VAL A 79 2.75 47.07 8.34
CA VAL A 79 2.01 45.89 7.81
C VAL A 79 1.68 44.95 8.97
N MET A 80 0.40 44.65 9.14
CA MET A 80 -0.03 43.57 10.03
C MET A 80 -0.45 42.37 9.21
N ALA A 81 0.20 41.22 9.45
CA ALA A 81 -0.10 39.95 8.82
C ALA A 81 -0.45 38.89 9.85
N VAL A 82 -1.29 37.94 9.45
CA VAL A 82 -1.75 36.85 10.29
C VAL A 82 -1.59 35.53 9.55
N PHE A 83 -0.98 34.54 10.21
CA PHE A 83 -0.82 33.18 9.75
C PHE A 83 -1.71 32.28 10.60
N GLY A 84 -2.45 31.36 9.97
CA GLY A 84 -3.43 30.51 10.64
C GLY A 84 -4.90 30.97 10.45
N VAL A 85 -5.17 31.86 9.48
CA VAL A 85 -6.53 32.31 9.09
C VAL A 85 -6.60 32.25 7.56
N PRO A 86 -7.63 31.67 6.93
CA PRO A 86 -8.78 31.01 7.54
C PRO A 86 -8.48 29.61 8.09
N HIS A 87 -7.37 29.00 7.66
CA HIS A 87 -6.93 27.66 8.09
C HIS A 87 -5.64 27.76 8.91
N VAL A 88 -5.56 27.02 10.01
CA VAL A 88 -4.37 26.91 10.84
C VAL A 88 -3.48 25.81 10.28
N HIS A 89 -2.19 26.09 10.09
CA HIS A 89 -1.20 25.11 9.63
C HIS A 89 -0.16 24.86 10.73
N GLU A 90 0.41 23.67 10.75
CA GLU A 90 1.42 23.25 11.72
C GLU A 90 2.59 24.20 11.79
N ASP A 91 3.00 24.72 10.64
CA ASP A 91 4.16 25.55 10.45
C ASP A 91 3.86 27.06 10.37
N ASP A 92 2.66 27.49 10.75
CA ASP A 92 2.27 28.91 10.69
C ASP A 92 3.27 29.84 11.40
N ALA A 93 3.77 29.43 12.57
CA ALA A 93 4.82 30.16 13.27
C ALA A 93 6.13 30.21 12.46
N LEU A 94 6.53 29.08 11.84
CA LEU A 94 7.74 29.03 11.02
C LEU A 94 7.56 29.78 9.69
N ARG A 95 6.38 29.68 9.07
CA ARG A 95 6.05 30.44 7.86
C ARG A 95 6.07 31.94 8.13
N ALA A 96 5.50 32.35 9.26
CA ALA A 96 5.58 33.77 9.70
C ALA A 96 7.04 34.23 9.91
N VAL A 97 7.86 33.38 10.51
CA VAL A 97 9.28 33.70 10.75
C VAL A 97 10.08 33.74 9.44
N ARG A 98 9.81 32.82 8.49
CA ARG A 98 10.39 32.83 7.13
C ARG A 98 9.95 34.08 6.36
N ALA A 99 8.67 34.43 6.40
CA ALA A 99 8.16 35.66 5.83
C ALA A 99 8.85 36.87 6.44
N ALA A 100 9.03 36.92 7.77
CA ALA A 100 9.74 38.02 8.46
C ALA A 100 11.18 38.20 7.97
N ILE A 101 11.92 37.10 7.75
CA ILE A 101 13.29 37.19 7.18
C ILE A 101 13.25 37.70 5.75
N GLU A 102 12.40 37.12 4.88
CA GLU A 102 12.30 37.56 3.49
C GLU A 102 11.87 39.04 3.39
N MET A 103 10.92 39.45 4.24
CA MET A 103 10.54 40.88 4.34
C MET A 103 11.74 41.73 4.72
N ARG A 104 12.47 41.38 5.80
CA ARG A 104 13.68 42.10 6.23
C ARG A 104 14.71 42.22 5.10
N ASP A 105 14.97 41.12 4.42
CA ASP A 105 16.01 41.03 3.39
C ASP A 105 15.61 41.72 2.07
N ALA A 106 14.30 41.90 1.81
CA ALA A 106 13.78 42.64 0.65
C ALA A 106 13.79 44.19 0.85
N LEU A 107 13.82 44.68 2.08
CA LEU A 107 13.70 46.12 2.38
C LEU A 107 14.88 46.97 1.88
N PRO A 108 16.14 46.51 1.91
CA PRO A 108 17.27 47.29 1.36
C PRO A 108 17.13 47.62 -0.12
N GLU A 109 16.48 46.75 -0.92
CA GLU A 109 16.21 47.02 -2.35
C GLU A 109 15.25 48.19 -2.56
N LEU A 110 14.40 48.43 -1.57
CA LEU A 110 13.46 49.56 -1.55
C LEU A 110 14.05 50.83 -0.88
N GLY A 111 15.28 50.72 -0.35
CA GLY A 111 15.97 51.82 0.31
C GLY A 111 15.41 52.20 1.70
N VAL A 112 14.74 51.23 2.36
CA VAL A 112 14.12 51.41 3.68
C VAL A 112 14.58 50.31 4.65
N GLN A 113 14.44 50.58 5.95
CA GLN A 113 14.59 49.56 7.00
C GLN A 113 13.31 49.45 7.80
N ALA A 114 13.06 48.28 8.40
CA ALA A 114 11.90 48.07 9.25
C ALA A 114 12.26 47.33 10.54
N ARG A 115 11.36 47.38 11.50
CA ARG A 115 11.35 46.58 12.73
C ARG A 115 10.28 45.55 12.59
N ILE A 116 10.54 44.32 13.04
CA ILE A 116 9.58 43.24 12.89
C ILE A 116 9.37 42.56 14.24
N GLY A 117 8.11 42.36 14.61
CA GLY A 117 7.70 41.60 15.79
C GLY A 117 6.79 40.44 15.40
N VAL A 118 7.10 39.22 15.86
CA VAL A 118 6.32 38.01 15.60
C VAL A 118 5.89 37.37 16.91
N ASN A 119 4.59 37.18 17.07
CA ASN A 119 4.06 36.53 18.28
C ASN A 119 2.89 35.58 17.97
N THR A 120 2.93 34.41 18.59
CA THR A 120 1.88 33.40 18.49
C THR A 120 1.01 33.41 19.73
N GLY A 121 -0.31 33.33 19.55
CA GLY A 121 -1.25 33.25 20.67
C GLY A 121 -2.70 33.22 20.19
N GLU A 122 -3.63 33.16 21.17
CA GLU A 122 -5.07 33.11 20.91
C GLU A 122 -5.60 34.47 20.42
N VAL A 123 -6.44 34.41 19.39
CA VAL A 123 -7.24 35.51 18.88
C VAL A 123 -8.69 35.08 18.67
N VAL A 124 -9.61 36.03 18.64
CA VAL A 124 -10.98 35.81 18.19
C VAL A 124 -11.04 36.24 16.72
N THR A 125 -11.49 35.28 15.86
CA THR A 125 -11.67 35.52 14.42
C THR A 125 -13.18 35.49 14.10
N GLY A 126 -13.60 36.20 13.01
CA GLY A 126 -14.99 36.13 12.55
C GLY A 126 -15.86 37.33 12.88
N THR A 127 -15.28 38.48 13.25
CA THR A 127 -16.01 39.77 13.33
C THR A 127 -16.03 40.47 11.97
N GLU A 128 -17.17 41.07 11.57
CA GLU A 128 -17.41 41.64 10.24
C GLU A 128 -16.36 42.71 9.78
N GLU A 129 -15.52 43.21 10.68
CA GLU A 129 -14.51 44.23 10.39
C GLU A 129 -13.04 43.80 10.68
N ARG A 130 -12.79 42.64 11.32
CA ARG A 130 -11.43 42.24 11.71
C ARG A 130 -11.26 40.70 11.70
N LEU A 131 -10.20 40.21 11.02
CA LEU A 131 -9.86 38.80 10.97
C LEU A 131 -9.29 38.24 12.27
N ALA A 132 -8.62 39.06 13.09
CA ALA A 132 -8.01 38.63 14.36
C ALA A 132 -8.03 39.76 15.43
N THR A 133 -8.51 39.43 16.63
CA THR A 133 -8.51 40.34 17.80
C THR A 133 -8.11 39.55 19.05
N GLY A 134 -7.12 40.02 19.83
CA GLY A 134 -6.67 39.35 21.04
C GLY A 134 -5.35 39.88 21.59
N ASP A 135 -4.95 39.36 22.75
CA ASP A 135 -3.68 39.73 23.41
C ASP A 135 -2.44 39.44 22.53
N ALA A 136 -2.47 38.40 21.70
CA ALA A 136 -1.40 38.03 20.79
C ALA A 136 -1.04 39.15 19.80
N VAL A 137 -2.06 39.88 19.30
CA VAL A 137 -1.89 41.02 18.40
C VAL A 137 -1.14 42.16 19.12
N ASN A 138 -1.54 42.46 20.38
CA ASN A 138 -0.92 43.54 21.17
C ASN A 138 0.56 43.20 21.50
N VAL A 139 0.86 41.94 21.81
CA VAL A 139 2.24 41.51 22.09
C VAL A 139 3.09 41.61 20.83
N ALA A 140 2.61 41.15 19.67
CA ALA A 140 3.36 41.25 18.40
C ALA A 140 3.69 42.72 18.04
N ALA A 141 2.72 43.62 18.17
CA ALA A 141 2.94 45.06 17.93
C ALA A 141 3.98 45.68 18.88
N ARG A 142 4.05 45.25 20.14
CA ARG A 142 5.01 45.74 21.11
C ARG A 142 6.39 45.13 20.95
N LEU A 143 6.50 43.89 20.49
CA LEU A 143 7.77 43.29 20.10
C LEU A 143 8.36 44.07 18.92
N GLU A 144 7.53 44.44 17.95
CA GLU A 144 7.94 45.29 16.84
C GLU A 144 8.49 46.63 17.34
N GLN A 145 7.77 47.32 18.27
CA GLN A 145 8.20 48.59 18.83
C GLN A 145 9.51 48.48 19.63
N ALA A 146 9.80 47.36 20.25
CA ALA A 146 11.01 47.08 21.02
C ALA A 146 12.21 46.67 20.15
N ALA A 147 11.96 46.20 18.93
CA ALA A 147 13.00 45.79 17.99
C ALA A 147 13.82 47.00 17.49
N GLN A 148 15.11 46.81 17.19
CA GLN A 148 15.95 47.79 16.52
C GLN A 148 15.72 47.74 14.99
N PRO A 149 16.09 48.83 14.25
CA PRO A 149 16.02 48.78 12.78
C PRO A 149 16.77 47.59 12.20
N GLY A 150 16.06 46.75 11.40
CA GLY A 150 16.58 45.51 10.82
C GLY A 150 16.51 44.30 11.74
N GLU A 151 15.99 44.45 12.95
CA GLU A 151 15.81 43.31 13.88
C GLU A 151 14.41 42.66 13.75
N ILE A 152 14.38 41.36 14.02
CA ILE A 152 13.17 40.57 14.17
C ILE A 152 13.12 40.01 15.58
N LEU A 153 12.10 40.41 16.36
CA LEU A 153 11.87 39.87 17.71
C LEU A 153 10.74 38.84 17.71
N LEU A 154 11.02 37.71 18.31
CA LEU A 154 10.08 36.59 18.49
C LEU A 154 9.57 36.60 19.93
N GLY A 155 8.27 36.50 20.13
CA GLY A 155 7.68 36.23 21.45
C GLY A 155 7.98 34.78 21.91
N GLY A 156 7.97 34.57 23.22
CA GLY A 156 8.34 33.28 23.82
C GLY A 156 7.53 32.10 23.29
N GLU A 157 6.26 32.27 22.93
CA GLU A 157 5.43 31.25 22.33
C GLU A 157 5.88 30.92 20.89
N THR A 158 6.12 31.96 20.07
CA THR A 158 6.65 31.76 18.71
C THR A 158 8.00 31.07 18.76
N LEU A 159 8.91 31.52 19.62
CA LEU A 159 10.24 30.93 19.74
C LEU A 159 10.14 29.41 20.08
N ARG A 160 9.26 29.03 20.98
CA ARG A 160 9.08 27.61 21.32
C ARG A 160 8.59 26.77 20.13
N LEU A 161 7.70 27.31 19.32
CA LEU A 161 7.17 26.63 18.15
C LEU A 161 8.18 26.49 17.01
N VAL A 162 9.17 27.39 16.93
CA VAL A 162 10.17 27.41 15.86
C VAL A 162 11.58 27.11 16.33
N LEU A 163 11.78 26.79 17.60
CA LEU A 163 13.10 26.63 18.24
C LEU A 163 14.03 25.70 17.46
N ASP A 164 13.48 24.64 16.87
CA ASP A 164 14.23 23.64 16.12
C ASP A 164 14.60 24.07 14.69
N ALA A 165 14.04 25.17 14.23
CA ALA A 165 14.19 25.66 12.85
C ALA A 165 14.88 27.02 12.77
N VAL A 166 15.25 27.63 13.92
CA VAL A 166 15.83 28.96 13.96
C VAL A 166 17.05 29.03 14.86
N GLU A 167 17.97 29.96 14.54
CA GLU A 167 18.97 30.48 15.46
C GLU A 167 18.46 31.78 16.04
N ALA A 168 18.31 31.82 17.37
CA ALA A 168 17.81 33.00 18.06
C ALA A 168 18.62 33.27 19.36
N GLU A 169 18.83 34.52 19.68
CA GLU A 169 19.48 34.99 20.89
C GLU A 169 18.43 35.49 21.88
N GLN A 170 18.46 35.01 23.11
CA GLN A 170 17.59 35.50 24.18
C GLN A 170 17.90 36.99 24.47
N VAL A 171 16.87 37.83 24.50
CA VAL A 171 16.98 39.23 24.94
C VAL A 171 16.42 39.40 26.35
N GLU A 172 16.76 40.49 27.03
CA GLU A 172 16.20 40.78 28.33
C GLU A 172 14.65 40.81 28.27
N PRO A 173 13.96 40.28 29.26
CA PRO A 173 12.49 40.27 29.28
C PRO A 173 11.93 41.69 29.13
N ILE A 174 11.02 41.89 28.18
CA ILE A 174 10.50 43.19 27.82
C ILE A 174 9.32 43.56 28.71
N GLU A 175 9.44 44.69 29.45
CA GLU A 175 8.32 45.25 30.20
C GLU A 175 7.30 45.85 29.23
N LEU A 176 6.14 45.25 29.12
CA LEU A 176 5.06 45.72 28.26
C LEU A 176 4.01 46.45 29.08
N LYS A 177 3.73 47.73 28.73
CA LYS A 177 2.71 48.54 29.43
C LYS A 177 1.35 47.86 29.39
N GLY A 178 0.83 47.52 30.60
CA GLY A 178 -0.46 46.81 30.75
C GLY A 178 -0.37 45.32 30.96
N LYS A 179 0.84 44.70 31.03
CA LYS A 179 1.07 43.35 31.50
C LYS A 179 1.63 43.32 32.91
N ALA A 180 1.19 42.36 33.73
CA ALA A 180 1.64 42.20 35.11
C ALA A 180 3.02 41.56 35.24
N ALA A 181 3.49 40.83 34.16
CA ALA A 181 4.81 40.21 34.10
C ALA A 181 5.52 40.56 32.80
N PRO A 182 6.86 40.69 32.79
CA PRO A 182 7.67 40.91 31.58
C PRO A 182 7.47 39.75 30.58
N VAL A 183 7.48 40.06 29.28
CA VAL A 183 7.33 39.09 28.21
C VAL A 183 8.70 38.59 27.76
N GLN A 184 8.88 37.30 27.72
CA GLN A 184 10.08 36.64 27.19
C GLN A 184 10.15 36.89 25.67
N ALA A 185 11.30 37.29 25.18
CA ALA A 185 11.51 37.54 23.76
C ALA A 185 12.91 37.06 23.35
N ALA A 186 13.07 36.82 22.05
CA ALA A 186 14.37 36.47 21.48
C ALA A 186 14.56 37.16 20.13
N ARG A 187 15.80 37.56 19.84
CA ARG A 187 16.21 38.10 18.55
C ARG A 187 16.46 36.98 17.57
N LEU A 188 15.79 36.97 16.44
CA LEU A 188 16.00 36.00 15.36
C LEU A 188 17.29 36.32 14.61
N LEU A 189 18.20 35.36 14.53
CA LEU A 189 19.48 35.51 13.80
C LEU A 189 19.37 34.88 12.40
N ALA A 190 18.88 33.66 12.31
CA ALA A 190 18.73 32.92 11.05
C ALA A 190 17.59 31.87 11.14
N VAL A 191 17.04 31.50 9.98
CA VAL A 191 16.24 30.26 9.83
C VAL A 191 17.17 29.21 9.26
N THR A 192 17.39 28.15 10.01
CA THR A 192 18.09 26.96 9.56
C THR A 192 17.12 26.15 8.71
N GLY A 193 17.30 26.11 7.40
CA GLY A 193 16.34 25.65 6.37
C GLY A 193 15.71 24.26 6.45
N ASP A 194 15.66 23.66 7.63
CA ASP A 194 15.13 22.31 7.80
C ASP A 194 14.38 22.18 9.14
N THR A 195 13.12 21.73 9.06
CA THR A 195 12.29 21.32 10.21
C THR A 195 12.84 20.05 10.90
N ARG A 196 14.17 19.86 10.89
CA ARG A 196 14.83 18.74 11.56
C ARG A 196 14.78 18.95 13.06
N ARG A 197 14.01 18.13 13.72
CA ARG A 197 13.85 18.08 15.16
C ARG A 197 15.22 17.93 15.83
N ARG A 198 15.71 18.95 16.52
CA ARG A 198 16.77 18.75 17.51
C ARG A 198 16.15 18.02 18.69
N HIS A 199 16.52 16.77 18.91
CA HIS A 199 16.27 16.12 20.19
C HIS A 199 17.02 16.89 21.28
N VAL A 200 16.34 17.16 22.38
CA VAL A 200 16.89 17.95 23.50
C VAL A 200 18.16 17.30 24.08
N ALA A 201 18.22 15.97 24.10
CA ALA A 201 19.39 15.23 24.54
C ALA A 201 20.23 14.73 23.36
N PRO A 202 21.58 14.74 23.43
CA PRO A 202 22.42 14.14 22.41
C PRO A 202 22.21 12.62 22.37
N MET A 203 22.37 12.00 21.18
CA MET A 203 22.36 10.55 21.09
C MET A 203 23.54 9.95 21.85
N VAL A 204 23.27 9.10 22.82
CA VAL A 204 24.26 8.40 23.61
C VAL A 204 24.44 6.97 23.10
N GLY A 205 25.68 6.52 22.92
CA GLY A 205 25.98 5.21 22.38
C GLY A 205 25.70 5.10 20.87
N ARG A 206 25.34 3.90 20.42
CA ARG A 206 24.85 3.58 19.06
C ARG A 206 25.83 3.86 17.91
N LYS A 207 27.11 4.06 18.20
CA LYS A 207 28.13 4.37 17.17
C LYS A 207 28.31 3.25 16.16
N THR A 208 28.20 2.00 16.61
CA THR A 208 28.35 0.81 15.78
C THR A 208 27.16 0.65 14.84
N GLU A 209 25.96 0.81 15.35
CA GLU A 209 24.72 0.70 14.58
C GLU A 209 24.62 1.83 13.56
N LEU A 210 24.94 3.05 13.95
CA LEU A 210 24.98 4.20 13.05
C LEU A 210 26.03 4.03 11.95
N LYS A 211 27.19 3.47 12.28
CA LYS A 211 28.23 3.15 11.29
C LYS A 211 27.73 2.11 10.28
N ARG A 212 27.15 0.99 10.75
CA ARG A 212 26.59 -0.03 9.85
C ARG A 212 25.54 0.52 8.90
N LEU A 213 24.69 1.43 9.41
CA LEU A 213 23.66 2.08 8.59
C LEU A 213 24.27 3.00 7.53
N ARG A 214 25.34 3.74 7.88
CA ARG A 214 26.10 4.56 6.94
C ARG A 214 26.82 3.70 5.90
N ASP A 215 27.48 2.63 6.35
CA ASP A 215 28.15 1.69 5.45
C ASP A 215 27.18 1.09 4.41
N ALA A 216 25.95 0.73 4.82
CA ALA A 216 24.91 0.24 3.91
C ALA A 216 24.46 1.30 2.89
N PHE A 217 24.29 2.56 3.31
CA PHE A 217 23.96 3.66 2.42
C PHE A 217 25.10 3.97 1.43
N GLU A 218 26.35 3.99 1.92
CA GLU A 218 27.51 4.18 1.07
C GLU A 218 27.66 3.04 0.06
N GLN A 219 27.36 1.79 0.46
CA GLN A 219 27.33 0.66 -0.45
C GLN A 219 26.25 0.82 -1.51
N ALA A 220 25.00 1.16 -1.12
CA ALA A 220 23.91 1.41 -2.06
C ALA A 220 24.30 2.46 -3.11
N THR A 221 24.94 3.55 -2.64
CA THR A 221 25.36 4.66 -3.52
C THR A 221 26.51 4.28 -4.46
N ARG A 222 27.50 3.53 -3.95
CA ARG A 222 28.67 3.12 -4.72
C ARG A 222 28.33 2.11 -5.81
N ASP A 223 27.49 1.14 -5.44
CA ASP A 223 27.17 -0.01 -6.31
C ASP A 223 25.90 0.24 -7.14
N SER A 224 25.27 1.43 -7.01
CA SER A 224 23.96 1.77 -7.60
C SER A 224 22.95 0.65 -7.37
N SER A 225 22.84 0.19 -6.13
CA SER A 225 22.05 -0.98 -5.77
C SER A 225 21.09 -0.68 -4.62
N CYS A 226 20.09 -1.55 -4.43
CA CYS A 226 19.20 -1.46 -3.29
C CYS A 226 19.80 -2.18 -2.07
N GLN A 227 19.74 -1.54 -0.90
CA GLN A 227 20.08 -2.14 0.39
C GLN A 227 18.84 -2.11 1.30
N LEU A 228 18.49 -3.24 1.89
CA LEU A 228 17.46 -3.36 2.90
C LEU A 228 18.11 -3.33 4.29
N PHE A 229 17.80 -2.34 5.09
CA PHE A 229 18.31 -2.23 6.45
C PHE A 229 17.17 -2.22 7.47
N THR A 230 17.14 -3.20 8.36
CA THR A 230 16.11 -3.33 9.37
C THR A 230 16.66 -3.07 10.76
N VAL A 231 16.04 -2.12 11.48
CA VAL A 231 16.35 -1.81 12.88
C VAL A 231 15.26 -2.41 13.76
N LEU A 232 15.62 -3.47 14.48
CA LEU A 232 14.76 -4.11 15.48
C LEU A 232 15.02 -3.52 16.87
N GLY A 233 14.01 -3.50 17.72
CA GLY A 233 14.16 -3.15 19.12
C GLY A 233 12.84 -2.83 19.79
N THR A 234 12.82 -2.96 21.12
CA THR A 234 11.64 -2.70 21.95
C THR A 234 11.18 -1.23 21.85
N ALA A 235 9.99 -0.96 22.37
CA ALA A 235 9.45 0.41 22.41
C ALA A 235 10.36 1.30 23.31
N GLY A 236 10.67 2.50 22.83
CA GLY A 236 11.47 3.47 23.59
C GLY A 236 12.99 3.28 23.53
N VAL A 237 13.52 2.18 22.91
CA VAL A 237 14.97 1.85 22.87
C VAL A 237 15.80 2.79 22.00
N GLY A 238 15.18 3.67 21.22
CA GLY A 238 15.85 4.69 20.42
C GLY A 238 15.94 4.44 18.92
N LYS A 239 15.09 3.56 18.32
CA LYS A 239 15.07 3.30 16.87
C LYS A 239 14.92 4.59 16.03
N SER A 240 13.89 5.35 16.31
CA SER A 240 13.62 6.62 15.60
C SER A 240 14.71 7.65 15.81
N ARG A 241 15.40 7.62 16.96
CA ARG A 241 16.55 8.48 17.23
C ARG A 241 17.75 8.11 16.37
N LEU A 242 18.05 6.83 16.24
CA LEU A 242 19.11 6.33 15.36
C LEU A 242 18.85 6.72 13.91
N ALA A 243 17.61 6.52 13.42
CA ALA A 243 17.21 6.91 12.07
C ALA A 243 17.36 8.43 11.87
N TYR A 244 16.94 9.23 12.83
CA TYR A 244 17.09 10.69 12.78
C TYR A 244 18.56 11.11 12.67
N GLU A 245 19.44 10.59 13.54
CA GLU A 245 20.87 10.93 13.52
C GLU A 245 21.56 10.47 12.23
N PHE A 246 21.10 9.38 11.63
CA PHE A 246 21.56 8.93 10.33
C PHE A 246 21.14 9.89 9.22
N LEU A 247 19.87 10.28 9.19
CA LEU A 247 19.30 11.12 8.14
C LEU A 247 19.77 12.58 8.23
N ASN A 248 20.26 12.99 9.40
CA ASN A 248 20.71 14.36 9.63
C ASN A 248 21.98 14.68 8.83
N GLY A 249 21.86 15.61 7.88
CA GLY A 249 22.96 16.02 7.01
C GLY A 249 23.25 15.06 5.84
N LEU A 250 22.40 14.06 5.59
CA LEU A 250 22.55 13.15 4.48
C LEU A 250 22.17 13.82 3.17
N ASP A 251 23.02 13.67 2.16
CA ASP A 251 22.73 14.14 0.80
C ASP A 251 21.94 13.10 0.01
N ALA A 252 20.64 13.01 0.30
CA ALA A 252 19.73 12.03 -0.30
C ALA A 252 18.28 12.55 -0.32
N THR A 253 17.47 12.01 -1.20
CA THR A 253 16.01 12.16 -1.15
C THR A 253 15.46 11.22 -0.08
N VAL A 254 14.82 11.77 0.95
CA VAL A 254 14.28 11.01 2.07
C VAL A 254 12.75 10.98 1.99
N VAL A 255 12.19 9.80 1.78
CA VAL A 255 10.74 9.57 1.81
C VAL A 255 10.37 8.69 2.99
N ARG A 256 9.15 8.85 3.51
CA ARG A 256 8.72 8.16 4.72
C ARG A 256 7.32 7.60 4.56
N GLY A 257 7.14 6.36 4.99
CA GLY A 257 5.85 5.70 5.15
C GLY A 257 5.76 5.07 6.53
N ARG A 258 4.55 4.91 7.04
CA ARG A 258 4.28 4.46 8.40
C ARG A 258 3.19 3.39 8.39
N CYS A 259 3.42 2.26 9.07
CA CYS A 259 2.36 1.28 9.31
C CYS A 259 1.54 1.69 10.53
N LEU A 260 0.22 1.61 10.40
CA LEU A 260 -0.71 2.00 11.45
C LEU A 260 -0.83 0.87 12.49
N SER A 261 -0.93 1.20 13.77
CA SER A 261 -1.03 0.22 14.86
C SER A 261 -2.36 -0.57 14.88
N TYR A 262 -3.32 -0.17 14.06
CA TYR A 262 -4.60 -0.83 13.82
C TYR A 262 -4.72 -1.27 12.35
N GLY A 263 -3.58 -1.48 11.68
CA GLY A 263 -3.47 -1.61 10.23
C GLY A 263 -3.90 -2.95 9.65
N GLU A 264 -4.52 -3.86 10.40
CA GLU A 264 -5.06 -5.10 9.84
C GLU A 264 -6.08 -4.78 8.72
N GLY A 265 -5.68 -5.11 7.48
CA GLY A 265 -6.42 -4.78 6.27
C GLY A 265 -6.04 -3.44 5.61
N ILE A 266 -5.12 -2.66 6.19
CA ILE A 266 -4.61 -1.40 5.61
C ILE A 266 -3.22 -1.65 5.05
N THR A 267 -3.15 -2.07 3.78
CA THR A 267 -1.90 -2.55 3.16
C THR A 267 -1.02 -1.43 2.63
N TYR A 268 -1.61 -0.46 1.92
CA TYR A 268 -0.86 0.49 1.09
C TYR A 268 -0.71 1.89 1.68
N TRP A 269 -1.19 2.11 2.89
CA TRP A 269 -1.05 3.41 3.56
C TRP A 269 0.39 3.97 3.55
N PRO A 270 1.45 3.17 3.85
CA PRO A 270 2.82 3.69 3.81
C PRO A 270 3.26 4.09 2.41
N VAL A 271 2.75 3.40 1.36
CA VAL A 271 3.00 3.73 -0.04
C VAL A 271 2.34 5.06 -0.39
N VAL A 272 1.08 5.23 0.00
CA VAL A 272 0.32 6.47 -0.24
C VAL A 272 0.97 7.67 0.47
N GLU A 273 1.48 7.51 1.69
CA GLU A 273 2.25 8.56 2.36
C GLU A 273 3.48 8.99 1.54
N VAL A 274 4.20 8.03 0.95
CA VAL A 274 5.35 8.32 0.08
C VAL A 274 4.91 9.01 -1.21
N LEU A 275 3.86 8.54 -1.87
CA LEU A 275 3.32 9.14 -3.10
C LEU A 275 2.87 10.58 -2.87
N ARG A 276 2.18 10.86 -1.78
CA ARG A 276 1.78 12.23 -1.39
C ARG A 276 2.95 13.14 -1.03
N HIS A 277 4.07 12.56 -0.59
CA HIS A 277 5.28 13.33 -0.30
C HIS A 277 6.03 13.70 -1.57
N LEU A 278 6.10 12.77 -2.54
CA LEU A 278 6.81 13.00 -3.80
C LEU A 278 5.98 13.84 -4.79
N GLU A 279 4.65 13.79 -4.70
CA GLU A 279 3.69 14.45 -5.62
C GLU A 279 3.91 14.08 -7.10
N GLU A 280 4.51 12.92 -7.37
CA GLU A 280 4.90 12.47 -8.69
C GLU A 280 4.61 10.99 -8.89
N LEU A 281 4.47 10.59 -10.15
CA LEU A 281 4.28 9.20 -10.59
C LEU A 281 5.44 8.80 -11.52
N PRO A 282 5.71 7.50 -11.66
CA PRO A 282 6.76 7.01 -12.56
C PRO A 282 6.45 7.38 -14.03
N SER A 283 7.50 7.47 -14.84
CA SER A 283 7.40 7.82 -16.27
C SER A 283 6.74 6.71 -17.09
N ASP A 284 6.86 5.45 -16.68
CA ASP A 284 6.19 4.32 -17.32
C ASP A 284 4.66 4.42 -17.14
N PRO A 285 3.87 4.43 -18.25
CA PRO A 285 2.41 4.61 -18.15
C PRO A 285 1.71 3.51 -17.36
N SER A 286 2.16 2.25 -17.47
CA SER A 286 1.56 1.11 -16.75
C SER A 286 1.90 1.17 -15.25
N ALA A 287 3.14 1.55 -14.91
CA ALA A 287 3.55 1.77 -13.53
C ALA A 287 2.78 2.95 -12.90
N ALA A 288 2.59 4.03 -13.66
CA ALA A 288 1.80 5.18 -13.22
C ALA A 288 0.32 4.81 -13.03
N ALA A 289 -0.26 4.00 -13.92
CA ALA A 289 -1.65 3.51 -13.80
C ALA A 289 -1.82 2.67 -12.53
N ALA A 290 -0.88 1.75 -12.26
CA ALA A 290 -0.91 0.93 -11.04
C ALA A 290 -0.91 1.78 -9.77
N LEU A 291 -0.11 2.85 -9.70
CA LEU A 291 -0.07 3.73 -8.53
C LEU A 291 -1.25 4.69 -8.45
N ARG A 292 -1.82 5.13 -9.59
CA ARG A 292 -3.07 5.93 -9.59
C ARG A 292 -4.23 5.17 -8.97
N SER A 293 -4.30 3.85 -9.16
CA SER A 293 -5.35 3.03 -8.55
C SER A 293 -5.37 3.09 -7.02
N LEU A 294 -4.21 3.37 -6.38
CA LEU A 294 -4.13 3.61 -4.94
C LEU A 294 -4.63 5.00 -4.54
N LEU A 295 -4.57 5.98 -5.43
CA LEU A 295 -4.98 7.36 -5.16
C LEU A 295 -6.43 7.65 -5.59
N ASP A 296 -7.22 6.61 -5.85
CA ASP A 296 -8.61 6.68 -6.32
C ASP A 296 -8.81 7.45 -7.65
N GLN A 297 -7.73 7.52 -8.45
CA GLN A 297 -7.68 8.23 -9.73
C GLN A 297 -7.70 7.28 -10.95
N GLY A 298 -7.88 5.95 -10.74
CA GLY A 298 -7.86 4.93 -11.78
C GLY A 298 -9.10 4.05 -11.78
N GLU A 299 -9.65 3.78 -12.97
CA GLU A 299 -10.76 2.84 -13.18
C GLU A 299 -10.28 1.40 -13.46
N GLU A 300 -8.96 1.18 -13.62
CA GLU A 300 -8.38 -0.08 -14.05
C GLU A 300 -8.08 -1.03 -12.89
N GLU A 301 -8.26 -2.32 -13.14
CA GLU A 301 -7.90 -3.40 -12.22
C GLU A 301 -6.37 -3.43 -12.05
N THR A 302 -5.90 -3.46 -10.81
CA THR A 302 -4.47 -3.44 -10.51
C THR A 302 -4.13 -4.51 -9.49
N SER A 303 -3.10 -5.32 -9.77
CA SER A 303 -2.63 -6.34 -8.84
C SER A 303 -1.65 -5.77 -7.82
N ALA A 304 -1.51 -6.46 -6.67
CA ALA A 304 -0.49 -6.14 -5.66
C ALA A 304 0.93 -6.14 -6.26
N GLU A 305 1.20 -7.04 -7.20
CA GLU A 305 2.48 -7.13 -7.92
C GLU A 305 2.71 -5.90 -8.82
N ALA A 306 1.67 -5.43 -9.51
CA ALA A 306 1.78 -4.22 -10.34
C ALA A 306 2.00 -2.96 -9.49
N ILE A 307 1.37 -2.88 -8.32
CA ILE A 307 1.60 -1.79 -7.36
C ILE A 307 3.04 -1.83 -6.85
N ALA A 308 3.54 -3.01 -6.45
CA ALA A 308 4.91 -3.17 -5.97
C ALA A 308 5.93 -2.79 -7.06
N TRP A 309 5.71 -3.24 -8.28
CA TRP A 309 6.52 -2.88 -9.44
C TRP A 309 6.46 -1.38 -9.74
N GLY A 310 5.27 -0.79 -9.80
CA GLY A 310 5.10 0.64 -10.04
C GLY A 310 5.78 1.50 -8.99
N PHE A 311 5.67 1.12 -7.71
CA PHE A 311 6.33 1.82 -6.62
C PHE A 311 7.86 1.69 -6.68
N ARG A 312 8.37 0.49 -7.01
CA ARG A 312 9.79 0.28 -7.25
C ARG A 312 10.31 1.17 -8.39
N LYS A 313 9.60 1.23 -9.55
CA LYS A 313 9.99 2.09 -10.68
C LYS A 313 10.07 3.56 -10.29
N LEU A 314 9.12 4.05 -9.50
CA LEU A 314 9.17 5.42 -8.98
C LEU A 314 10.43 5.67 -8.15
N LEU A 315 10.77 4.75 -7.24
CA LEU A 315 11.97 4.88 -6.40
C LEU A 315 13.26 4.78 -7.23
N GLU A 316 13.32 3.90 -8.23
CA GLU A 316 14.46 3.77 -9.16
C GLU A 316 14.66 5.07 -9.95
N GLU A 317 13.62 5.65 -10.54
CA GLU A 317 13.68 6.92 -11.27
C GLU A 317 14.20 8.06 -10.38
N ARG A 318 13.69 8.15 -9.15
CA ARG A 318 14.21 9.12 -8.18
C ARG A 318 15.66 8.85 -7.79
N GLY A 319 16.03 7.56 -7.69
CA GLY A 319 17.39 7.10 -7.40
C GLY A 319 18.40 7.55 -8.45
N HIS A 320 18.03 7.59 -9.72
CA HIS A 320 18.88 8.08 -10.79
C HIS A 320 19.19 9.57 -10.68
N GLU A 321 18.32 10.37 -10.09
CA GLU A 321 18.56 11.80 -9.88
C GLU A 321 19.40 12.06 -8.62
N ARG A 322 19.10 11.34 -7.53
CA ARG A 322 19.75 11.48 -6.23
C ARG A 322 19.51 10.23 -5.40
N PRO A 323 20.49 9.75 -4.60
CA PRO A 323 20.26 8.60 -3.72
C PRO A 323 18.97 8.73 -2.90
N VAL A 324 18.20 7.65 -2.82
CA VAL A 324 16.92 7.63 -2.11
C VAL A 324 17.03 6.83 -0.82
N VAL A 325 16.54 7.37 0.28
CA VAL A 325 16.29 6.65 1.52
C VAL A 325 14.79 6.57 1.74
N CYS A 326 14.24 5.36 1.63
CA CYS A 326 12.85 5.08 1.92
C CYS A 326 12.73 4.52 3.33
N LEU A 327 12.20 5.32 4.26
CA LEU A 327 12.03 4.95 5.67
C LEU A 327 10.63 4.44 5.92
N PHE A 328 10.51 3.18 6.37
CA PHE A 328 9.26 2.59 6.84
C PHE A 328 9.29 2.39 8.35
N ASP A 329 8.39 3.08 9.06
CA ASP A 329 8.28 3.00 10.53
C ASP A 329 7.20 1.99 10.95
N ASP A 330 7.48 1.29 12.05
CA ASP A 330 6.57 0.36 12.71
C ASP A 330 6.09 -0.81 11.80
N ILE A 331 6.93 -1.36 10.91
CA ILE A 331 6.56 -2.43 9.96
C ILE A 331 6.12 -3.75 10.62
N HIS A 332 6.27 -3.91 11.94
CA HIS A 332 5.70 -5.04 12.69
C HIS A 332 4.16 -5.03 12.73
N TRP A 333 3.53 -3.89 12.36
CA TRP A 333 2.09 -3.75 12.14
C TRP A 333 1.67 -3.94 10.67
N ALA A 334 2.65 -4.09 9.76
CA ALA A 334 2.39 -4.21 8.33
C ALA A 334 1.62 -5.48 7.98
N GLU A 335 0.81 -5.41 6.93
CA GLU A 335 0.25 -6.58 6.27
C GLU A 335 1.34 -7.37 5.51
N GLU A 336 1.12 -8.67 5.32
CA GLU A 336 2.08 -9.54 4.62
C GLU A 336 2.36 -9.04 3.21
N THR A 337 1.34 -8.60 2.49
CA THR A 337 1.47 -8.04 1.14
C THR A 337 2.35 -6.78 1.11
N PHE A 338 2.32 -5.94 2.15
CA PHE A 338 3.24 -4.81 2.24
C PHE A 338 4.68 -5.25 2.57
N LEU A 339 4.85 -6.27 3.40
CA LEU A 339 6.16 -6.87 3.65
C LEU A 339 6.74 -7.48 2.36
N ASP A 340 5.92 -8.16 1.55
CA ASP A 340 6.29 -8.66 0.23
C ASP A 340 6.70 -7.52 -0.72
N LEU A 341 6.01 -6.39 -0.68
CA LEU A 341 6.37 -5.19 -1.46
C LEU A 341 7.76 -4.67 -1.07
N ILE A 342 8.08 -4.60 0.21
CA ILE A 342 9.43 -4.19 0.66
C ILE A 342 10.49 -5.17 0.15
N GLU A 343 10.24 -6.47 0.26
CA GLU A 343 11.16 -7.49 -0.25
C GLU A 343 11.28 -7.46 -1.77
N HIS A 344 10.17 -7.21 -2.49
CA HIS A 344 10.18 -7.00 -3.95
C HIS A 344 11.10 -5.83 -4.36
N ILE A 345 11.04 -4.70 -3.66
CA ILE A 345 11.95 -3.58 -3.91
C ILE A 345 13.39 -4.01 -3.67
N ALA A 346 13.68 -4.68 -2.54
CA ALA A 346 15.02 -5.10 -2.20
C ALA A 346 15.61 -6.09 -3.21
N ASP A 347 14.80 -7.01 -3.72
CA ASP A 347 15.26 -8.09 -4.61
C ASP A 347 15.39 -7.67 -6.08
N LEU A 348 14.48 -6.80 -6.54
CA LEU A 348 14.31 -6.53 -7.96
C LEU A 348 14.79 -5.14 -8.40
N SER A 349 15.10 -4.22 -7.47
CA SER A 349 15.64 -2.91 -7.85
C SER A 349 17.02 -3.04 -8.51
N ARG A 350 17.22 -2.29 -9.60
CA ARG A 350 18.46 -2.30 -10.39
C ARG A 350 18.92 -0.88 -10.69
N ASP A 351 20.21 -0.72 -10.80
CA ASP A 351 20.89 0.48 -11.30
C ASP A 351 20.49 1.80 -10.58
N ALA A 352 19.96 1.71 -9.35
CA ALA A 352 19.54 2.86 -8.57
C ALA A 352 20.04 2.77 -7.13
N PRO A 353 20.65 3.83 -6.57
CA PRO A 353 21.11 3.89 -5.18
C PRO A 353 19.94 4.06 -4.22
N LEU A 354 19.43 2.94 -3.71
CA LEU A 354 18.27 2.88 -2.81
C LEU A 354 18.67 2.31 -1.44
N LEU A 355 18.27 2.95 -0.36
CA LEU A 355 18.28 2.39 0.97
C LEU A 355 16.86 2.30 1.50
N VAL A 356 16.36 1.08 1.66
CA VAL A 356 15.10 0.82 2.34
C VAL A 356 15.39 0.59 3.82
N LEU A 357 15.04 1.59 4.64
CA LEU A 357 15.26 1.58 6.09
C LEU A 357 13.96 1.23 6.80
N CYS A 358 13.92 0.08 7.42
CA CYS A 358 12.76 -0.43 8.15
C CYS A 358 12.97 -0.36 9.65
N MET A 359 11.97 0.09 10.39
CA MET A 359 11.97 0.06 11.86
C MET A 359 10.86 -0.86 12.36
N ALA A 360 11.21 -1.81 13.22
CA ALA A 360 10.26 -2.78 13.76
C ALA A 360 10.53 -3.12 15.22
N ARG A 361 9.55 -3.79 15.84
CA ARG A 361 9.74 -4.54 17.08
C ARG A 361 10.14 -5.98 16.75
N PRO A 362 10.74 -6.73 17.71
CA PRO A 362 11.13 -8.12 17.49
C PRO A 362 10.00 -9.05 17.07
N GLU A 363 8.74 -8.71 17.41
CA GLU A 363 7.53 -9.44 17.05
C GLU A 363 7.35 -9.59 15.52
N LEU A 364 8.02 -8.78 14.71
CA LEU A 364 8.07 -8.97 13.26
C LEU A 364 8.64 -10.36 12.90
N LEU A 365 9.66 -10.81 13.63
CA LEU A 365 10.30 -12.11 13.39
C LEU A 365 9.45 -13.29 13.86
N ASP A 366 8.53 -13.08 14.80
CA ASP A 366 7.55 -14.11 15.21
C ASP A 366 6.54 -14.37 14.09
N ARG A 367 6.14 -13.31 13.37
CA ARG A 367 5.23 -13.39 12.22
C ARG A 367 5.93 -13.84 10.94
N ARG A 368 7.13 -13.31 10.68
CA ARG A 368 7.90 -13.57 9.46
C ARG A 368 9.34 -13.94 9.79
N GLN A 369 9.55 -15.20 10.13
CA GLN A 369 10.87 -15.73 10.54
C GLN A 369 11.94 -15.59 9.46
N SER A 370 11.52 -15.59 8.18
CA SER A 370 12.41 -15.46 7.03
C SER A 370 12.76 -14.00 6.67
N TRP A 371 12.31 -13.00 7.42
CA TRP A 371 12.52 -11.58 7.11
C TRP A 371 14.00 -11.24 6.87
N GLY A 372 14.31 -10.76 5.65
CA GLY A 372 15.68 -10.44 5.24
C GLY A 372 16.62 -11.65 5.13
N GLY A 373 16.15 -12.86 5.42
CA GLY A 373 16.95 -14.09 5.37
C GLY A 373 17.30 -14.50 3.95
N GLY A 374 18.56 -14.93 3.72
CA GLY A 374 19.02 -15.38 2.41
C GLY A 374 19.34 -14.27 1.40
N LYS A 375 19.09 -12.99 1.73
CA LYS A 375 19.37 -11.85 0.85
C LYS A 375 20.77 -11.29 1.14
N LEU A 376 21.60 -11.11 0.10
CA LEU A 376 22.95 -10.56 0.25
C LEU A 376 22.97 -9.05 0.51
N ASN A 377 21.89 -8.36 0.19
CA ASN A 377 21.70 -6.92 0.33
C ASN A 377 20.81 -6.55 1.53
N ALA A 378 20.58 -7.47 2.47
CA ALA A 378 19.78 -7.21 3.65
C ALA A 378 20.63 -7.25 4.92
N THR A 379 20.44 -6.27 5.79
CA THR A 379 21.10 -6.16 7.10
C THR A 379 20.05 -5.93 8.18
N THR A 380 20.06 -6.77 9.21
CA THR A 380 19.19 -6.60 10.38
C THR A 380 20.04 -6.32 11.60
N VAL A 381 19.67 -5.28 12.36
CA VAL A 381 20.35 -4.88 13.60
C VAL A 381 19.33 -4.83 14.73
N LEU A 382 19.64 -5.50 15.84
CA LEU A 382 18.88 -5.40 17.08
C LEU A 382 19.47 -4.30 17.96
N LEU A 383 18.65 -3.32 18.32
CA LEU A 383 19.00 -2.32 19.33
C LEU A 383 18.71 -2.88 20.72
N GLU A 384 19.75 -3.16 21.45
CA GLU A 384 19.68 -3.53 22.87
C GLU A 384 19.49 -2.29 23.76
N PRO A 385 19.00 -2.42 25.01
CA PRO A 385 19.01 -1.35 25.99
C PRO A 385 20.39 -0.70 26.13
N LEU A 386 20.45 0.56 26.59
CA LEU A 386 21.71 1.24 26.88
C LEU A 386 22.44 0.54 28.02
N SER A 387 23.75 0.45 27.90
CA SER A 387 24.61 0.03 29.02
C SER A 387 24.52 1.03 30.20
N ARG A 388 24.97 0.61 31.37
CA ARG A 388 24.96 1.48 32.55
C ARG A 388 25.75 2.79 32.33
N ASP A 389 26.92 2.70 31.72
CA ASP A 389 27.75 3.87 31.40
C ASP A 389 27.07 4.80 30.35
N GLU A 390 26.28 4.24 29.43
CA GLU A 390 25.51 5.03 28.48
C GLU A 390 24.31 5.69 29.15
N THR A 391 23.65 4.98 30.06
CA THR A 391 22.55 5.53 30.86
C THR A 391 23.04 6.67 31.73
N ASP A 392 24.17 6.54 32.36
CA ASP A 392 24.78 7.60 33.19
C ASP A 392 25.10 8.86 32.33
N ARG A 393 25.66 8.68 31.13
CA ARG A 393 25.91 9.79 30.19
C ARG A 393 24.61 10.45 29.71
N LEU A 394 23.54 9.67 29.55
CA LEU A 394 22.23 10.23 29.21
C LEU A 394 21.69 11.10 30.36
N LEU A 395 21.77 10.61 31.61
CA LEU A 395 21.39 11.35 32.81
C LEU A 395 22.20 12.62 32.97
N ASP A 396 23.51 12.60 32.69
CA ASP A 396 24.37 13.81 32.66
C ASP A 396 23.87 14.84 31.69
N SER A 397 23.48 14.39 30.47
CA SER A 397 22.97 15.28 29.42
C SER A 397 21.61 15.89 29.74
N LEU A 398 20.81 15.21 30.58
CA LEU A 398 19.51 15.67 31.05
C LEU A 398 19.59 16.52 32.33
N GLY A 399 20.78 16.71 32.89
CA GLY A 399 21.02 17.56 34.08
C GLY A 399 20.57 16.94 35.40
N ALA A 400 20.44 15.62 35.46
CA ALA A 400 20.10 14.92 36.71
C ALA A 400 21.27 14.94 37.66
N ALA A 401 21.26 15.79 38.71
CA ALA A 401 22.38 16.05 39.60
C ALA A 401 22.40 15.21 40.91
N ASP A 402 21.24 14.59 41.27
CA ASP A 402 21.12 13.81 42.51
C ASP A 402 21.57 12.36 42.34
N ASP A 403 22.61 11.92 43.04
CA ASP A 403 23.17 10.58 42.91
C ASP A 403 22.19 9.47 43.34
N GLU A 404 21.36 9.70 44.39
CA GLU A 404 20.38 8.71 44.86
C GLU A 404 19.28 8.54 43.81
N LEU A 405 18.80 9.65 43.24
CA LEU A 405 17.82 9.64 42.18
C LEU A 405 18.34 8.96 40.89
N ARG A 406 19.60 9.24 40.51
CA ARG A 406 20.27 8.60 39.38
C ARG A 406 20.32 7.09 39.53
N ALA A 407 20.72 6.59 40.71
CA ALA A 407 20.76 5.17 40.99
C ALA A 407 19.37 4.49 40.87
N LYS A 408 18.33 5.17 41.37
CA LYS A 408 16.94 4.71 41.27
C LYS A 408 16.49 4.65 39.81
N ILE A 409 16.72 5.74 39.02
CA ILE A 409 16.37 5.80 37.60
C ILE A 409 17.11 4.74 36.79
N THR A 410 18.45 4.61 36.98
CA THR A 410 19.24 3.61 36.24
C THR A 410 18.75 2.19 36.50
N THR A 411 18.36 1.88 37.74
CA THR A 411 17.85 0.56 38.12
C THR A 411 16.46 0.30 37.50
N ALA A 412 15.57 1.27 37.57
CA ALA A 412 14.20 1.13 37.11
C ALA A 412 14.09 1.17 35.56
N ALA A 413 14.94 1.95 34.91
CA ALA A 413 14.89 2.13 33.44
C ALA A 413 15.48 0.93 32.68
N GLU A 414 16.27 0.06 33.33
CA GLU A 414 16.92 -1.10 32.69
C GLU A 414 17.59 -0.77 31.34
N GLY A 415 18.14 0.46 31.22
CA GLY A 415 18.78 0.96 30.01
C GLY A 415 17.83 1.43 28.90
N ASN A 416 16.52 1.55 29.14
CA ASN A 416 15.60 2.12 28.17
C ASN A 416 15.68 3.65 28.17
N PRO A 417 16.17 4.29 27.07
CA PRO A 417 16.36 5.74 27.03
C PRO A 417 15.08 6.55 27.29
N LEU A 418 13.94 6.09 26.76
CA LEU A 418 12.67 6.78 26.95
C LEU A 418 12.26 6.78 28.43
N PHE A 419 12.48 5.66 29.13
CA PHE A 419 12.17 5.59 30.56
C PHE A 419 13.04 6.58 31.35
N VAL A 420 14.33 6.69 31.01
CA VAL A 420 15.25 7.64 31.62
C VAL A 420 14.77 9.08 31.41
N GLU A 421 14.44 9.45 30.18
CA GLU A 421 13.95 10.80 29.82
C GLU A 421 12.65 11.15 30.55
N GLU A 422 11.70 10.23 30.57
CA GLU A 422 10.40 10.43 31.19
C GLU A 422 10.47 10.49 32.72
N MET A 423 11.39 9.72 33.32
CA MET A 423 11.64 9.80 34.77
C MET A 423 12.24 11.15 35.17
N VAL A 424 13.23 11.64 34.43
CA VAL A 424 13.82 12.96 34.69
C VAL A 424 12.76 14.06 34.51
N ALA A 425 11.89 13.95 33.51
CA ALA A 425 10.80 14.90 33.29
C ALA A 425 9.78 14.87 34.45
N LEU A 426 9.37 13.67 34.89
CA LEU A 426 8.43 13.53 36.03
C LEU A 426 8.97 14.20 37.30
N VAL A 427 10.27 13.99 37.58
CA VAL A 427 10.91 14.61 38.75
C VAL A 427 10.98 16.12 38.63
N SER A 428 11.27 16.65 37.42
CA SER A 428 11.33 18.08 37.16
C SER A 428 9.97 18.77 37.32
N ASP A 429 8.90 18.08 36.97
CA ASP A 429 7.52 18.57 37.09
C ASP A 429 6.98 18.49 38.53
N SER A 430 7.60 17.70 39.41
CA SER A 430 7.14 17.44 40.74
C SER A 430 7.78 18.40 41.75
N HIS A 431 6.97 19.11 42.53
CA HIS A 431 7.44 20.09 43.55
C HIS A 431 7.53 19.49 44.97
N GLY A 432 7.72 18.16 45.13
CA GLY A 432 7.69 17.48 46.43
C GLY A 432 8.90 16.57 46.73
N PRO A 433 9.29 16.39 48.01
CA PRO A 433 10.54 15.71 48.37
C PRO A 433 10.52 14.18 48.34
N GLU A 434 9.41 13.51 48.09
CA GLU A 434 9.30 12.04 48.00
C GLU A 434 8.53 11.59 46.76
N LEU A 435 9.23 11.32 45.69
CA LEU A 435 8.64 10.66 44.51
C LEU A 435 9.01 9.18 44.53
N ALA A 436 8.00 8.33 44.66
CA ALA A 436 8.17 6.90 44.49
C ALA A 436 8.41 6.64 42.97
N VAL A 437 9.56 6.03 42.64
CA VAL A 437 9.89 5.65 41.24
C VAL A 437 8.96 4.52 40.81
N PRO A 438 8.09 4.71 39.79
CA PRO A 438 7.22 3.64 39.29
C PRO A 438 8.04 2.47 38.71
N PRO A 439 7.62 1.22 38.93
CA PRO A 439 8.42 0.05 38.54
C PRO A 439 8.42 -0.23 37.05
N THR A 440 7.51 0.39 36.28
CA THR A 440 7.43 0.17 34.83
C THR A 440 7.18 1.51 34.11
N ILE A 441 7.55 1.57 32.81
CA ILE A 441 7.32 2.75 31.98
C ILE A 441 5.82 3.07 31.84
N LEU A 442 4.94 2.08 31.80
CA LEU A 442 3.49 2.29 31.78
C LEU A 442 2.97 2.90 33.06
N ALA A 443 3.44 2.44 34.21
CA ALA A 443 3.10 3.02 35.50
C ALA A 443 3.60 4.46 35.64
N LEU A 444 4.78 4.76 35.08
CA LEU A 444 5.33 6.11 35.01
C LEU A 444 4.47 7.03 34.18
N LEU A 445 4.12 6.59 32.98
CA LEU A 445 3.27 7.37 32.07
C LEU A 445 1.87 7.56 32.64
N ALA A 446 1.29 6.54 33.29
CA ALA A 446 0.03 6.67 34.01
C ALA A 446 0.11 7.74 35.12
N ALA A 447 1.19 7.75 35.90
CA ALA A 447 1.42 8.76 36.93
C ALA A 447 1.53 10.19 36.35
N ARG A 448 2.17 10.36 35.19
CA ARG A 448 2.19 11.64 34.46
C ARG A 448 0.80 12.06 33.96
N LEU A 449 -0.01 11.11 33.48
CA LEU A 449 -1.39 11.39 33.05
C LEU A 449 -2.28 11.77 34.25
N ASP A 450 -2.05 11.20 35.43
CA ASP A 450 -2.77 11.53 36.65
C ASP A 450 -2.48 12.93 37.17
N GLN A 451 -1.37 13.54 36.80
CA GLN A 451 -1.02 14.95 37.13
C GLN A 451 -1.73 15.98 36.22
N LEU A 452 -2.36 15.55 35.14
CA LEU A 452 -3.13 16.42 34.27
C LEU A 452 -4.46 16.79 34.91
N ASP A 453 -4.96 17.99 34.60
CA ASP A 453 -6.35 18.27 34.90
C ASP A 453 -7.29 17.35 34.13
N ALA A 454 -8.50 17.12 34.65
CA ALA A 454 -9.46 16.17 34.07
C ALA A 454 -9.78 16.50 32.60
N THR A 455 -9.69 17.76 32.21
CA THR A 455 -10.03 18.20 30.84
C THR A 455 -8.88 18.01 29.85
N GLU A 456 -7.64 18.23 30.25
CA GLU A 456 -6.43 17.90 29.50
C GLU A 456 -6.30 16.39 29.27
N ARG A 457 -6.55 15.62 30.37
CA ARG A 457 -6.56 14.16 30.31
C ARG A 457 -7.59 13.64 29.30
N ASN A 458 -8.83 14.16 29.34
CA ASN A 458 -9.88 13.77 28.41
C ASN A 458 -9.49 14.06 26.93
N VAL A 459 -8.80 15.16 26.65
CA VAL A 459 -8.29 15.46 25.30
C VAL A 459 -7.29 14.40 24.83
N LEU A 460 -6.37 13.98 25.69
CA LEU A 460 -5.41 12.91 25.36
C LEU A 460 -6.10 11.56 25.18
N GLU A 461 -7.04 11.22 26.04
CA GLU A 461 -7.81 9.99 25.98
C GLU A 461 -8.63 9.92 24.69
N CYS A 462 -9.31 11.00 24.27
CA CYS A 462 -10.00 11.08 22.99
C CYS A 462 -9.03 10.97 21.81
N GLY A 463 -7.90 11.68 21.83
CA GLY A 463 -6.89 11.58 20.79
C GLY A 463 -6.26 10.19 20.68
N ALA A 464 -6.14 9.47 21.83
CA ALA A 464 -5.59 8.12 21.85
C ALA A 464 -6.48 7.08 21.13
N VAL A 465 -7.76 7.34 21.00
CA VAL A 465 -8.71 6.48 20.26
C VAL A 465 -8.43 6.53 18.76
N GLU A 466 -8.14 7.70 18.21
CA GLU A 466 -7.79 7.85 16.81
C GLU A 466 -6.45 7.19 16.49
N GLY A 467 -5.43 7.37 17.32
CA GLY A 467 -4.16 6.71 17.13
C GLY A 467 -2.94 7.53 17.60
N ARG A 468 -1.78 7.27 16.98
CA ARG A 468 -0.52 7.98 17.26
C ARG A 468 -0.58 9.45 16.83
N VAL A 469 -1.26 9.72 15.74
CA VAL A 469 -1.62 11.04 15.25
C VAL A 469 -3.11 11.18 15.38
N PHE A 470 -3.56 12.34 15.83
CA PHE A 470 -4.97 12.62 15.97
C PHE A 470 -5.30 14.05 15.53
N HIS A 471 -6.53 14.24 15.10
CA HIS A 471 -7.00 15.52 14.56
C HIS A 471 -7.82 16.29 15.58
N ARG A 472 -7.68 17.61 15.56
CA ARG A 472 -8.46 18.49 16.46
C ARG A 472 -9.95 18.28 16.28
N GLY A 473 -10.43 18.19 15.04
CA GLY A 473 -11.85 17.95 14.75
C GLY A 473 -12.37 16.64 15.29
N ALA A 474 -11.55 15.57 15.26
CA ALA A 474 -11.87 14.29 15.88
C ALA A 474 -12.06 14.43 17.39
N VAL A 475 -11.08 15.01 18.09
CA VAL A 475 -11.19 15.24 19.54
C VAL A 475 -12.41 16.09 19.88
N GLN A 476 -12.75 17.12 19.08
CA GLN A 476 -13.94 17.93 19.29
C GLN A 476 -15.25 17.15 19.10
N ALA A 477 -15.28 16.21 18.16
CA ALA A 477 -16.43 15.33 17.95
C ALA A 477 -16.60 14.31 19.10
N LEU A 478 -15.49 13.85 19.67
CA LEU A 478 -15.46 12.87 20.76
C LEU A 478 -15.74 13.51 22.13
N ALA A 479 -15.31 14.77 22.36
CA ALA A 479 -15.49 15.52 23.59
C ALA A 479 -16.38 16.76 23.36
N PRO A 480 -17.71 16.67 23.48
CA PRO A 480 -18.63 17.74 23.10
C PRO A 480 -18.47 19.04 23.92
N ASP A 481 -17.89 19.02 25.11
CA ASP A 481 -17.66 20.21 25.96
C ASP A 481 -16.44 21.06 25.57
N GLY A 482 -16.01 20.96 24.29
CA GLY A 482 -14.76 21.43 23.75
C GLY A 482 -14.56 22.95 23.58
N SER A 483 -15.27 23.84 24.30
CA SER A 483 -15.11 25.31 24.13
C SER A 483 -13.69 25.85 24.40
N GLU A 484 -12.80 25.07 25.03
CA GLU A 484 -11.41 25.42 25.33
C GLU A 484 -10.38 24.47 24.71
N LEU A 485 -10.78 23.60 23.76
CA LEU A 485 -9.92 22.57 23.15
C LEU A 485 -8.58 23.12 22.61
N PRO A 486 -8.53 24.25 21.86
CA PRO A 486 -7.24 24.78 21.38
C PRO A 486 -6.28 25.13 22.53
N ARG A 487 -6.80 25.68 23.62
CA ARG A 487 -6.00 26.05 24.80
C ARG A 487 -5.43 24.82 25.52
N ARG A 488 -6.23 23.74 25.59
CA ARG A 488 -5.82 22.48 26.19
C ARG A 488 -4.76 21.77 25.35
N LEU A 489 -4.90 21.77 24.02
CA LEU A 489 -3.89 21.22 23.12
C LEU A 489 -2.54 21.96 23.26
N VAL A 490 -2.57 23.29 23.36
CA VAL A 490 -1.33 24.07 23.62
C VAL A 490 -0.73 23.71 24.99
N ALA A 491 -1.53 23.52 26.02
CA ALA A 491 -1.04 23.09 27.33
C ALA A 491 -0.38 21.71 27.28
N LEU A 492 -0.96 20.76 26.53
CA LEU A 492 -0.39 19.44 26.31
C LEU A 492 0.91 19.45 25.50
N VAL A 493 1.01 20.36 24.52
CA VAL A 493 2.26 20.61 23.78
C VAL A 493 3.33 21.17 24.73
N ARG A 494 2.99 22.11 25.61
CA ARG A 494 3.92 22.65 26.63
C ARG A 494 4.40 21.60 27.62
N LYS A 495 3.54 20.66 27.97
CA LYS A 495 3.87 19.51 28.84
C LYS A 495 4.60 18.40 28.09
N GLU A 496 4.93 18.63 26.81
CA GLU A 496 5.63 17.70 25.93
C GLU A 496 4.96 16.30 25.81
N LEU A 497 3.65 16.21 25.94
CA LEU A 497 2.90 14.98 25.77
C LEU A 497 2.47 14.75 24.33
N VAL A 498 2.19 15.84 23.61
CA VAL A 498 1.86 15.85 22.18
C VAL A 498 2.66 16.92 21.45
N ARG A 499 2.70 16.80 20.12
CA ARG A 499 3.32 17.76 19.21
C ARG A 499 2.39 18.03 18.05
N PRO A 500 2.37 19.20 17.44
CA PRO A 500 1.78 19.41 16.12
C PRO A 500 2.36 18.43 15.10
N ASP A 501 1.54 17.96 14.16
CA ASP A 501 1.97 17.09 13.06
C ASP A 501 1.27 17.50 11.76
N LYS A 502 1.70 16.95 10.63
CA LYS A 502 1.07 17.20 9.34
C LYS A 502 -0.31 16.56 9.32
N ALA A 503 -1.34 17.34 9.00
CA ALA A 503 -2.70 16.83 8.89
C ALA A 503 -2.82 15.90 7.68
N GLN A 504 -3.53 14.80 7.87
CA GLN A 504 -3.87 13.84 6.81
C GLN A 504 -5.21 14.16 6.17
N LEU A 505 -6.03 14.94 6.87
CA LEU A 505 -7.34 15.42 6.43
C LEU A 505 -7.24 16.89 6.03
N ALA A 506 -7.79 17.23 4.86
CA ALA A 506 -7.80 18.60 4.39
C ALA A 506 -8.58 19.52 5.35
N GLY A 507 -7.99 20.65 5.72
CA GLY A 507 -8.61 21.63 6.60
C GLY A 507 -8.63 21.28 8.09
N GLU A 508 -7.98 20.22 8.54
CA GLU A 508 -7.87 19.82 9.93
C GLU A 508 -6.48 20.13 10.50
N ASP A 509 -6.38 20.41 11.80
CA ASP A 509 -5.12 20.45 12.53
C ASP A 509 -4.82 19.07 13.12
N ALA A 510 -3.60 18.59 12.97
CA ALA A 510 -3.17 17.30 13.51
C ALA A 510 -2.13 17.46 14.61
N PHE A 511 -2.19 16.54 15.56
CA PHE A 511 -1.27 16.41 16.68
C PHE A 511 -0.79 14.98 16.76
N ARG A 512 0.45 14.79 17.19
CA ARG A 512 1.02 13.49 17.41
C ARG A 512 1.46 13.32 18.84
N PHE A 513 1.18 12.17 19.45
CA PHE A 513 1.78 11.81 20.72
C PHE A 513 3.31 11.81 20.61
N ARG A 514 3.99 12.40 21.60
CA ARG A 514 5.46 12.45 21.63
C ARG A 514 6.05 11.05 21.54
N HIS A 515 5.46 10.10 22.26
CA HIS A 515 5.78 8.68 22.21
C HIS A 515 4.50 7.84 22.12
N LEU A 516 4.58 6.72 21.39
CA LEU A 516 3.43 5.82 21.25
C LEU A 516 2.96 5.29 22.61
N LEU A 517 3.88 5.05 23.54
CA LEU A 517 3.55 4.59 24.90
C LEU A 517 2.70 5.60 25.71
N ILE A 518 2.81 6.91 25.44
CA ILE A 518 1.90 7.91 26.05
C ILE A 518 0.48 7.71 25.52
N ARG A 519 0.35 7.48 24.21
CA ARG A 519 -0.95 7.13 23.60
C ARG A 519 -1.51 5.84 24.19
N ASP A 520 -0.68 4.80 24.30
CA ASP A 520 -1.09 3.51 24.82
C ASP A 520 -1.55 3.64 26.29
N ALA A 521 -0.82 4.36 27.12
CA ALA A 521 -1.20 4.61 28.51
C ALA A 521 -2.52 5.42 28.61
N ALA A 522 -2.71 6.45 27.77
CA ALA A 522 -3.94 7.23 27.72
C ALA A 522 -5.14 6.37 27.27
N TYR A 523 -4.93 5.51 26.28
CA TYR A 523 -5.94 4.60 25.77
C TYR A 523 -6.30 3.51 26.79
N GLU A 524 -5.32 2.91 27.46
CA GLU A 524 -5.54 1.87 28.46
C GLU A 524 -6.23 2.40 29.72
N ALA A 525 -6.06 3.68 30.03
CA ALA A 525 -6.78 4.33 31.13
C ALA A 525 -8.29 4.42 30.89
N LEU A 526 -8.75 4.37 29.64
CA LEU A 526 -10.16 4.42 29.30
C LEU A 526 -10.89 3.11 29.69
N PRO A 527 -12.03 3.17 30.40
CA PRO A 527 -12.89 2.00 30.58
C PRO A 527 -13.39 1.45 29.23
N LYS A 528 -13.59 0.13 29.13
CA LYS A 528 -14.11 -0.51 27.91
C LYS A 528 -15.40 0.11 27.37
N ALA A 529 -16.31 0.53 28.27
CA ALA A 529 -17.53 1.20 27.87
C ALA A 529 -17.25 2.54 27.16
N SER A 530 -16.34 3.34 27.70
CA SER A 530 -15.92 4.60 27.08
C SER A 530 -15.18 4.36 25.76
N ARG A 531 -14.31 3.33 25.71
CA ARG A 531 -13.65 2.96 24.45
C ARG A 531 -14.69 2.62 23.37
N ALA A 532 -15.70 1.81 23.70
CA ALA A 532 -16.74 1.44 22.74
C ALA A 532 -17.46 2.68 22.18
N GLU A 533 -17.88 3.60 23.07
CA GLU A 533 -18.57 4.82 22.65
C GLU A 533 -17.70 5.75 21.82
N LEU A 534 -16.43 5.95 22.21
CA LEU A 534 -15.50 6.81 21.51
C LEU A 534 -15.13 6.24 20.12
N HIS A 535 -14.92 4.93 20.00
CA HIS A 535 -14.67 4.28 18.70
C HIS A 535 -15.87 4.43 17.77
N GLU A 536 -17.10 4.24 18.26
CA GLU A 536 -18.30 4.39 17.44
C GLU A 536 -18.49 5.83 16.95
N ARG A 537 -18.28 6.83 17.83
CA ARG A 537 -18.32 8.25 17.46
C ARG A 537 -17.22 8.64 16.48
N PHE A 538 -16.01 8.12 16.69
CA PHE A 538 -14.91 8.39 15.79
C PHE A 538 -15.17 7.81 14.39
N ALA A 539 -15.69 6.57 14.30
CA ALA A 539 -16.08 5.96 13.03
C ALA A 539 -17.11 6.82 12.28
N GLY A 540 -18.09 7.39 12.99
CA GLY A 540 -19.04 8.33 12.39
C GLY A 540 -18.36 9.60 11.86
N TRP A 541 -17.50 10.22 12.67
CA TRP A 541 -16.82 11.45 12.30
C TRP A 541 -15.88 11.27 11.10
N ILE A 542 -15.04 10.22 11.11
CA ILE A 542 -14.09 9.96 10.02
C ILE A 542 -14.83 9.54 8.74
N GLY A 543 -15.93 8.81 8.84
CA GLY A 543 -16.77 8.43 7.70
C GLY A 543 -17.38 9.64 6.98
N GLU A 544 -17.67 10.74 7.70
CA GLU A 544 -18.18 11.98 7.11
C GLU A 544 -17.07 12.88 6.55
N ARG A 545 -15.90 12.91 7.19
CA ARG A 545 -14.81 13.86 6.90
C ARG A 545 -13.69 13.29 6.07
N GLY A 546 -13.50 11.97 6.11
CA GLY A 546 -12.35 11.28 5.51
C GLY A 546 -12.55 10.83 4.07
N GLN A 547 -13.47 11.40 3.30
CA GLN A 547 -13.79 10.96 1.93
C GLN A 547 -12.59 10.94 0.96
N GLU A 548 -11.53 11.69 1.29
CA GLU A 548 -10.29 11.74 0.52
C GLU A 548 -9.23 10.74 1.02
N LEU A 549 -9.56 9.97 2.09
CA LEU A 549 -8.62 8.98 2.62
C LEU A 549 -8.70 7.70 1.80
N VAL A 550 -7.57 7.24 1.36
CA VAL A 550 -7.40 5.88 0.86
C VAL A 550 -7.62 4.93 2.05
N GLU A 551 -8.33 3.82 1.83
CA GLU A 551 -8.61 2.84 2.88
C GLU A 551 -9.51 3.40 4.02
N LEU A 552 -10.37 4.38 3.71
CA LEU A 552 -11.34 4.94 4.68
C LEU A 552 -12.24 3.87 5.29
N ASP A 553 -12.75 2.94 4.46
CA ASP A 553 -13.65 1.90 4.95
C ASP A 553 -12.95 0.93 5.90
N GLU A 554 -11.68 0.64 5.69
CA GLU A 554 -10.84 -0.17 6.57
C GLU A 554 -10.69 0.49 7.95
N ILE A 555 -10.45 1.81 7.96
CA ILE A 555 -10.36 2.61 9.20
C ILE A 555 -11.71 2.63 9.93
N VAL A 556 -12.79 2.94 9.20
CA VAL A 556 -14.15 2.95 9.77
C VAL A 556 -14.52 1.57 10.31
N ALA A 557 -14.27 0.52 9.53
CA ALA A 557 -14.53 -0.87 9.90
C ALA A 557 -13.80 -1.25 11.19
N HIS A 558 -12.50 -0.93 11.30
CA HIS A 558 -11.71 -1.19 12.50
C HIS A 558 -12.35 -0.57 13.75
N HIS A 559 -12.76 0.70 13.69
CA HIS A 559 -13.32 1.38 14.85
C HIS A 559 -14.72 0.86 15.20
N LEU A 560 -15.58 0.54 14.23
CA LEU A 560 -16.88 -0.08 14.48
C LEU A 560 -16.73 -1.48 15.07
N GLU A 561 -15.81 -2.28 14.57
CA GLU A 561 -15.50 -3.62 15.12
C GLU A 561 -15.03 -3.53 16.57
N ARG A 562 -14.09 -2.61 16.88
CA ARG A 562 -13.63 -2.39 18.25
C ARG A 562 -14.77 -2.02 19.16
N ALA A 563 -15.66 -1.13 18.73
CA ALA A 563 -16.84 -0.76 19.50
C ALA A 563 -17.76 -1.96 19.74
N ALA A 564 -18.05 -2.76 18.70
CA ALA A 564 -18.89 -3.94 18.79
C ALA A 564 -18.29 -5.00 19.73
N ARG A 565 -16.99 -5.29 19.62
CA ARG A 565 -16.26 -6.25 20.47
C ARG A 565 -16.27 -5.81 21.93
N TYR A 566 -16.00 -4.53 22.23
CA TYR A 566 -16.06 -4.03 23.62
C TYR A 566 -17.47 -4.11 24.21
N LYS A 567 -18.53 -3.79 23.44
CA LYS A 567 -19.91 -3.96 23.90
C LYS A 567 -20.24 -5.44 24.20
N ALA A 568 -19.77 -6.37 23.35
CA ALA A 568 -19.94 -7.80 23.55
C ALA A 568 -19.20 -8.31 24.80
N GLU A 569 -17.94 -7.90 25.00
CA GLU A 569 -17.13 -8.23 26.20
C GLU A 569 -17.76 -7.71 27.50
N LEU A 570 -18.53 -6.63 27.43
CA LEU A 570 -19.29 -6.09 28.57
C LEU A 570 -20.63 -6.82 28.75
N GLY A 571 -20.93 -7.87 28.01
CA GLY A 571 -22.18 -8.62 28.07
C GLY A 571 -23.40 -7.88 27.49
N ARG A 572 -23.18 -6.87 26.66
CA ARG A 572 -24.22 -6.06 25.99
C ARG A 572 -23.95 -6.02 24.48
N PRO A 573 -24.00 -7.18 23.77
CA PRO A 573 -23.77 -7.21 22.34
C PRO A 573 -24.78 -6.32 21.62
N ASP A 574 -24.25 -5.51 20.68
CA ASP A 574 -25.04 -4.63 19.84
C ASP A 574 -25.02 -5.22 18.42
N LEU A 575 -26.14 -5.87 18.05
CA LEU A 575 -26.25 -6.57 16.77
C LEU A 575 -26.24 -5.63 15.58
N GLU A 576 -26.87 -4.44 15.70
CA GLU A 576 -26.88 -3.44 14.62
C GLU A 576 -25.47 -2.88 14.36
N LEU A 577 -24.74 -2.59 15.44
CA LEU A 577 -23.36 -2.15 15.34
C LEU A 577 -22.45 -3.25 14.75
N SER A 578 -22.67 -4.51 15.17
CA SER A 578 -21.92 -5.66 14.64
C SER A 578 -22.19 -5.87 13.16
N GLU A 579 -23.44 -5.71 12.70
CA GLU A 579 -23.81 -5.80 11.29
C GLU A 579 -23.14 -4.69 10.47
N ARG A 580 -23.22 -3.45 10.91
CA ARG A 580 -22.56 -2.30 10.27
C ARG A 580 -21.04 -2.47 10.18
N ALA A 581 -20.41 -2.98 11.25
CA ALA A 581 -18.98 -3.26 11.26
C ALA A 581 -18.63 -4.38 10.27
N GLY A 582 -19.42 -5.46 10.27
CA GLY A 582 -19.26 -6.58 9.35
C GLY A 582 -19.42 -6.19 7.88
N GLU A 583 -20.38 -5.34 7.55
CA GLU A 583 -20.57 -4.83 6.19
C GLU A 583 -19.37 -4.01 5.71
N ARG A 584 -18.85 -3.10 6.55
CA ARG A 584 -17.65 -2.33 6.20
C ARG A 584 -16.40 -3.19 6.04
N LEU A 585 -16.21 -4.19 6.90
CA LEU A 585 -15.14 -5.18 6.76
C LEU A 585 -15.30 -6.00 5.46
N ALA A 586 -16.52 -6.40 5.12
CA ALA A 586 -16.81 -7.15 3.89
C ALA A 586 -16.49 -6.30 2.64
N ASP A 587 -16.88 -5.03 2.62
CA ASP A 587 -16.59 -4.14 1.50
C ASP A 587 -15.09 -3.89 1.35
N ALA A 588 -14.38 -3.69 2.46
CA ALA A 588 -12.91 -3.59 2.46
C ALA A 588 -12.25 -4.88 1.98
N GLY A 589 -12.73 -6.04 2.44
CA GLY A 589 -12.24 -7.34 2.02
C GLY A 589 -12.46 -7.64 0.53
N ARG A 590 -13.61 -7.24 -0.03
CA ARG A 590 -13.87 -7.33 -1.48
C ARG A 590 -12.93 -6.45 -2.28
N ARG A 591 -12.65 -5.22 -1.83
CA ARG A 591 -11.64 -4.37 -2.48
C ARG A 591 -10.25 -4.98 -2.44
N ALA A 592 -9.86 -5.61 -1.33
CA ALA A 592 -8.60 -6.34 -1.24
C ALA A 592 -8.57 -7.53 -2.21
N LEU A 593 -9.68 -8.27 -2.36
CA LEU A 593 -9.81 -9.33 -3.38
C LEU A 593 -9.60 -8.79 -4.79
N TRP A 594 -10.18 -7.64 -5.14
CA TRP A 594 -10.01 -7.04 -6.46
C TRP A 594 -8.57 -6.63 -6.75
N ARG A 595 -7.80 -6.29 -5.71
CA ARG A 595 -6.36 -5.99 -5.81
C ARG A 595 -5.48 -7.25 -5.77
N ALA A 596 -6.09 -8.44 -5.76
CA ALA A 596 -5.40 -9.73 -5.57
C ALA A 596 -4.56 -9.79 -4.25
N ASP A 597 -4.93 -8.99 -3.26
CA ASP A 597 -4.36 -9.02 -1.91
C ASP A 597 -5.08 -10.09 -1.07
N GLY A 598 -4.72 -11.35 -1.27
CA GLY A 598 -5.36 -12.49 -0.61
C GLY A 598 -5.22 -12.47 0.91
N HIS A 599 -4.11 -11.95 1.44
CA HIS A 599 -3.86 -11.90 2.89
C HIS A 599 -4.76 -10.87 3.57
N ALA A 600 -4.80 -9.63 3.10
CA ALA A 600 -5.69 -8.61 3.63
C ALA A 600 -7.16 -9.01 3.44
N ALA A 601 -7.53 -9.53 2.26
CA ALA A 601 -8.89 -9.99 1.98
C ALA A 601 -9.33 -11.09 2.95
N SER A 602 -8.50 -12.12 3.18
CA SER A 602 -8.86 -13.22 4.10
C SER A 602 -9.03 -12.74 5.53
N SER A 603 -8.15 -11.87 6.03
CA SER A 603 -8.26 -11.29 7.37
C SER A 603 -9.54 -10.47 7.54
N LEU A 604 -9.84 -9.58 6.59
CA LEU A 604 -11.01 -8.71 6.65
C LEU A 604 -12.33 -9.49 6.54
N LEU A 605 -12.41 -10.46 5.62
CA LEU A 605 -13.61 -11.25 5.39
C LEU A 605 -13.87 -12.26 6.52
N GLU A 606 -12.83 -12.83 7.13
CA GLU A 606 -12.98 -13.70 8.30
C GLU A 606 -13.57 -12.92 9.49
N ARG A 607 -13.04 -11.72 9.76
CA ARG A 607 -13.54 -10.81 10.81
C ARG A 607 -14.97 -10.33 10.51
N ALA A 608 -15.30 -10.06 9.24
CA ALA A 608 -16.66 -9.74 8.81
C ALA A 608 -17.63 -10.88 9.17
N LEU A 609 -17.25 -12.11 8.83
CA LEU A 609 -18.04 -13.30 9.13
C LEU A 609 -18.18 -13.58 10.63
N GLU A 610 -17.16 -13.32 11.45
CA GLU A 610 -17.25 -13.43 12.91
C GLU A 610 -18.36 -12.54 13.49
N LEU A 611 -18.54 -11.34 12.93
CA LEU A 611 -19.54 -10.38 13.38
C LEU A 611 -20.94 -10.67 12.81
N THR A 612 -21.03 -11.11 11.56
CA THR A 612 -22.33 -11.23 10.86
C THR A 612 -22.98 -12.60 10.98
N ARG A 613 -22.21 -13.72 11.07
CA ARG A 613 -22.75 -15.09 11.22
C ARG A 613 -23.73 -15.28 12.37
N PRO A 614 -23.57 -14.65 13.54
CA PRO A 614 -24.55 -14.76 14.61
C PRO A 614 -25.89 -14.05 14.31
N ILE A 615 -25.91 -13.15 13.30
CA ILE A 615 -27.05 -12.30 12.95
C ILE A 615 -27.80 -12.85 11.74
N ARG A 616 -27.08 -13.15 10.65
CA ARG A 616 -27.63 -13.65 9.40
C ARG A 616 -26.66 -14.58 8.68
N PHE A 617 -27.20 -15.44 7.86
CA PHE A 617 -26.40 -16.18 6.87
C PHE A 617 -26.27 -15.34 5.60
N ASP A 618 -25.08 -15.30 5.00
CA ASP A 618 -24.79 -14.62 3.75
C ASP A 618 -23.84 -15.47 2.94
N VAL A 619 -24.39 -16.18 1.94
CA VAL A 619 -23.61 -17.11 1.10
C VAL A 619 -22.50 -16.39 0.34
N HIS A 620 -22.75 -15.16 -0.15
CA HIS A 620 -21.75 -14.41 -0.92
C HIS A 620 -20.57 -14.02 -0.06
N LEU A 621 -20.80 -13.55 1.17
CA LEU A 621 -19.73 -13.23 2.10
C LEU A 621 -18.88 -14.46 2.46
N GLU A 622 -19.53 -15.62 2.65
CA GLU A 622 -18.82 -16.89 2.87
C GLU A 622 -17.95 -17.27 1.67
N LEU A 623 -18.46 -17.07 0.45
CA LEU A 623 -17.75 -17.42 -0.78
C LEU A 623 -16.67 -16.38 -1.12
N ASP A 624 -16.87 -15.10 -0.81
CA ASP A 624 -15.80 -14.09 -0.88
C ASP A 624 -14.62 -14.49 0.01
N PHE A 625 -14.92 -14.97 1.24
CA PHE A 625 -13.88 -15.48 2.13
C PHE A 625 -13.20 -16.75 1.57
N ALA A 626 -13.98 -17.70 1.03
CA ALA A 626 -13.40 -18.86 0.37
C ALA A 626 -12.50 -18.46 -0.81
N GLN A 627 -12.93 -17.48 -1.61
CA GLN A 627 -12.17 -16.96 -2.73
C GLN A 627 -10.86 -16.28 -2.29
N SER A 628 -10.85 -15.58 -1.16
CA SER A 628 -9.64 -14.93 -0.64
C SER A 628 -8.53 -15.94 -0.28
N LEU A 629 -8.91 -17.17 0.02
CA LEU A 629 -8.00 -18.27 0.31
C LEU A 629 -7.43 -18.98 -0.94
N HIS A 630 -7.91 -18.64 -2.15
CA HIS A 630 -7.49 -19.29 -3.41
C HIS A 630 -5.96 -19.33 -3.60
N TRP A 631 -5.27 -18.26 -3.22
CA TRP A 631 -3.82 -18.17 -3.36
C TRP A 631 -3.04 -18.53 -2.09
N VAL A 632 -3.76 -18.70 -0.96
CA VAL A 632 -3.16 -18.94 0.35
C VAL A 632 -3.28 -20.43 0.73
N ASP A 633 -4.51 -20.99 0.68
CA ASP A 633 -4.82 -22.34 1.13
C ASP A 633 -6.08 -22.89 0.44
N LEU A 634 -5.91 -23.60 -0.67
CA LEU A 634 -6.99 -24.15 -1.47
C LEU A 634 -7.84 -25.20 -0.73
N GLU A 635 -7.24 -25.95 0.18
CA GLU A 635 -7.96 -26.95 0.97
C GLU A 635 -8.91 -26.27 1.97
N LYS A 636 -8.40 -25.24 2.67
CA LYS A 636 -9.23 -24.40 3.54
C LYS A 636 -10.32 -23.67 2.72
N ALA A 637 -10.01 -23.18 1.51
CA ALA A 637 -10.99 -22.54 0.63
C ALA A 637 -12.17 -23.48 0.29
N ALA A 638 -11.87 -24.71 -0.09
CA ALA A 638 -12.90 -25.72 -0.36
C ALA A 638 -13.71 -26.06 0.90
N ALA A 639 -13.06 -26.22 2.06
CA ALA A 639 -13.73 -26.51 3.33
C ALA A 639 -14.66 -25.37 3.77
N VAL A 640 -14.27 -24.12 3.56
CA VAL A 640 -15.13 -22.95 3.83
C VAL A 640 -16.37 -22.96 2.94
N ALA A 641 -16.21 -23.22 1.64
CA ALA A 641 -17.33 -23.33 0.70
C ALA A 641 -18.28 -24.50 1.03
N ASP A 642 -17.75 -25.69 1.41
CA ASP A 642 -18.56 -26.80 1.90
C ASP A 642 -19.35 -26.43 3.17
N GLY A 643 -18.71 -25.69 4.09
CA GLY A 643 -19.35 -25.15 5.27
C GLY A 643 -20.47 -24.15 4.94
N ALA A 644 -20.27 -23.30 3.92
CA ALA A 644 -21.29 -22.40 3.41
C ALA A 644 -22.48 -23.18 2.80
N ALA A 645 -22.23 -24.23 2.01
CA ALA A 645 -23.27 -25.09 1.47
C ALA A 645 -24.12 -25.74 2.57
N ALA A 646 -23.47 -26.25 3.63
CA ALA A 646 -24.20 -26.85 4.76
C ALA A 646 -25.08 -25.81 5.50
N ARG A 647 -24.61 -24.57 5.65
CA ARG A 647 -25.40 -23.48 6.26
C ARG A 647 -26.54 -23.01 5.35
N ALA A 648 -26.31 -22.90 4.03
CA ALA A 648 -27.34 -22.59 3.05
C ALA A 648 -28.48 -23.62 3.08
N ARG A 649 -28.10 -24.90 3.10
CA ARG A 649 -29.07 -26.02 3.22
C ARG A 649 -29.87 -25.95 4.52
N ALA A 650 -29.21 -25.65 5.64
CA ALA A 650 -29.87 -25.49 6.94
C ALA A 650 -30.80 -24.27 6.97
N ALA A 651 -30.51 -23.24 6.20
CA ALA A 651 -31.35 -22.05 6.02
C ALA A 651 -32.48 -22.25 5.00
N GLY A 652 -32.48 -23.37 4.25
CA GLY A 652 -33.46 -23.64 3.17
C GLY A 652 -33.17 -22.88 1.87
N GLU A 653 -31.98 -22.41 1.66
CA GLU A 653 -31.52 -21.65 0.49
C GLU A 653 -30.91 -22.59 -0.57
N GLU A 654 -31.74 -23.22 -1.39
CA GLU A 654 -31.31 -24.20 -2.39
C GLU A 654 -30.29 -23.62 -3.41
N ALA A 655 -30.52 -22.40 -3.89
CA ALA A 655 -29.60 -21.73 -4.81
C ALA A 655 -28.22 -21.49 -4.15
N GLY A 656 -28.20 -21.03 -2.91
CA GLY A 656 -26.99 -20.83 -2.13
C GLY A 656 -26.24 -22.13 -1.84
N ASP A 657 -26.97 -23.25 -1.57
CA ASP A 657 -26.37 -24.58 -1.38
C ASP A 657 -25.63 -25.03 -2.65
N LEU A 658 -26.30 -24.99 -3.82
CA LEU A 658 -25.70 -25.41 -5.08
C LEU A 658 -24.57 -24.47 -5.54
N LEU A 659 -24.71 -23.17 -5.32
CA LEU A 659 -23.64 -22.21 -5.57
C LEU A 659 -22.38 -22.55 -4.76
N ALA A 660 -22.54 -22.73 -3.46
CA ALA A 660 -21.42 -23.04 -2.57
C ALA A 660 -20.78 -24.39 -2.88
N LEU A 661 -21.59 -25.43 -3.21
CA LEU A 661 -21.08 -26.73 -3.68
C LEU A 661 -20.28 -26.59 -4.99
N SER A 662 -20.74 -25.74 -5.91
CA SER A 662 -20.04 -25.50 -7.18
C SER A 662 -18.65 -24.88 -6.92
N VAL A 663 -18.58 -23.91 -6.02
CA VAL A 663 -17.31 -23.26 -5.64
C VAL A 663 -16.39 -24.25 -4.91
N ALA A 664 -16.92 -25.07 -4.00
CA ALA A 664 -16.15 -26.09 -3.30
C ALA A 664 -15.57 -27.14 -4.27
N ALA A 665 -16.39 -27.64 -5.20
CA ALA A 665 -15.97 -28.59 -6.23
C ALA A 665 -14.93 -27.95 -7.17
N PHE A 666 -15.09 -26.68 -7.50
CA PHE A 666 -14.11 -25.93 -8.29
C PHE A 666 -12.76 -25.84 -7.58
N PHE A 667 -12.71 -25.49 -6.29
CA PHE A 667 -11.42 -25.49 -5.57
C PHE A 667 -10.79 -26.87 -5.51
N ARG A 668 -11.59 -27.92 -5.28
CA ARG A 668 -11.10 -29.31 -5.33
C ARG A 668 -10.51 -29.68 -6.68
N SER A 669 -11.07 -29.15 -7.79
CA SER A 669 -10.53 -29.40 -9.14
C SER A 669 -9.10 -28.89 -9.33
N ILE A 670 -8.68 -27.92 -8.50
CA ILE A 670 -7.34 -27.31 -8.60
C ILE A 670 -6.30 -28.07 -7.76
N TYR A 671 -6.65 -28.55 -6.56
CA TYR A 671 -5.65 -29.13 -5.64
C TYR A 671 -5.73 -30.64 -5.46
N ALA A 672 -6.90 -31.26 -5.70
CA ALA A 672 -7.04 -32.70 -5.49
C ALA A 672 -6.25 -33.48 -6.54
N ALA A 673 -5.70 -34.61 -6.14
CA ALA A 673 -4.92 -35.46 -7.04
C ALA A 673 -5.78 -36.07 -8.13
N ASN A 674 -7.05 -36.36 -7.84
CA ASN A 674 -8.01 -36.89 -8.79
C ASN A 674 -9.40 -36.26 -8.54
N PRO A 675 -9.63 -35.03 -9.07
CA PRO A 675 -10.87 -34.31 -8.84
C PRO A 675 -12.04 -34.92 -9.63
N ASP A 676 -13.24 -34.83 -9.07
CA ASP A 676 -14.49 -35.24 -9.74
C ASP A 676 -15.03 -34.05 -10.56
N ILE A 677 -14.66 -33.97 -11.84
CA ILE A 677 -15.07 -32.89 -12.76
C ILE A 677 -16.53 -33.08 -13.17
N ASP A 678 -17.05 -34.32 -13.29
CA ASP A 678 -18.45 -34.58 -13.60
C ASP A 678 -19.36 -34.07 -12.47
N GLU A 679 -18.95 -34.24 -11.20
CA GLU A 679 -19.65 -33.64 -10.05
C GLU A 679 -19.66 -32.11 -10.13
N LEU A 680 -18.54 -31.48 -10.45
CA LEU A 680 -18.47 -30.03 -10.65
C LEU A 680 -19.43 -29.56 -11.73
N GLU A 681 -19.43 -30.24 -12.89
CA GLU A 681 -20.33 -29.93 -14.01
C GLU A 681 -21.78 -30.00 -13.59
N ARG A 682 -22.16 -31.10 -12.92
CA ARG A 682 -23.51 -31.38 -12.48
C ARG A 682 -24.04 -30.32 -11.50
N VAL A 683 -23.25 -29.98 -10.46
CA VAL A 683 -23.68 -29.00 -9.46
C VAL A 683 -23.74 -27.59 -10.04
N ALA A 684 -22.76 -27.20 -10.87
CA ALA A 684 -22.71 -25.91 -11.51
C ALA A 684 -23.91 -25.68 -12.45
N HIS A 685 -24.24 -26.65 -13.31
CA HIS A 685 -25.42 -26.57 -14.19
C HIS A 685 -26.74 -26.58 -13.42
N ALA A 686 -26.81 -27.25 -12.27
CA ALA A 686 -28.01 -27.24 -11.42
C ALA A 686 -28.21 -25.85 -10.74
N ALA A 687 -27.14 -25.13 -10.44
CA ALA A 687 -27.20 -23.80 -9.83
C ALA A 687 -27.67 -22.71 -10.80
N LEU A 688 -27.30 -22.79 -12.09
CA LEU A 688 -27.57 -21.75 -13.09
C LEU A 688 -29.04 -21.27 -13.11
N PRO A 689 -30.07 -22.12 -13.34
CA PRO A 689 -31.43 -21.67 -13.48
C PRO A 689 -31.99 -21.01 -12.21
N LEU A 690 -31.51 -21.43 -11.03
CA LEU A 690 -31.95 -20.85 -9.77
C LEU A 690 -31.35 -19.46 -9.55
N LEU A 691 -30.05 -19.29 -9.85
CA LEU A 691 -29.37 -18.00 -9.75
C LEU A 691 -29.89 -17.00 -10.82
N GLU A 692 -30.17 -17.47 -12.02
CA GLU A 692 -30.81 -16.65 -13.09
C GLU A 692 -32.20 -16.16 -12.66
N GLN A 693 -33.02 -17.05 -12.05
CA GLN A 693 -34.34 -16.68 -11.54
C GLN A 693 -34.28 -15.65 -10.42
N GLN A 694 -33.21 -15.68 -9.61
CA GLN A 694 -32.99 -14.72 -8.53
C GLN A 694 -32.27 -13.44 -8.99
N GLU A 695 -31.86 -13.34 -10.25
CA GLU A 695 -31.01 -12.28 -10.79
C GLU A 695 -29.69 -12.13 -9.97
N ASP A 696 -29.21 -13.24 -9.40
CA ASP A 696 -27.97 -13.27 -8.62
C ASP A 696 -26.75 -13.25 -9.53
N HIS A 697 -26.40 -12.04 -9.98
CA HIS A 697 -25.27 -11.87 -10.87
C HIS A 697 -23.94 -12.22 -10.22
N ALA A 698 -23.76 -11.97 -8.93
CA ALA A 698 -22.54 -12.33 -8.21
C ALA A 698 -22.34 -13.86 -8.16
N GLY A 699 -23.39 -14.61 -7.83
CA GLY A 699 -23.38 -16.07 -7.86
C GLY A 699 -23.13 -16.63 -9.26
N LEU A 700 -23.76 -16.04 -10.28
CA LEU A 700 -23.56 -16.45 -11.68
C LEU A 700 -22.12 -16.30 -12.16
N VAL A 701 -21.38 -15.30 -11.68
CA VAL A 701 -19.94 -15.17 -11.96
C VAL A 701 -19.17 -16.41 -11.52
N HIS A 702 -19.36 -16.85 -10.28
CA HIS A 702 -18.67 -18.02 -9.74
C HIS A 702 -18.99 -19.30 -10.51
N VAL A 703 -20.28 -19.50 -10.82
CA VAL A 703 -20.72 -20.71 -11.53
C VAL A 703 -20.22 -20.74 -12.97
N TRP A 704 -20.32 -19.62 -13.72
CA TRP A 704 -19.77 -19.55 -15.06
C TRP A 704 -18.26 -19.71 -15.09
N TYR A 705 -17.55 -19.18 -14.09
CA TYR A 705 -16.11 -19.37 -13.95
C TYR A 705 -15.76 -20.86 -13.72
N ALA A 706 -16.50 -21.53 -12.85
CA ALA A 706 -16.34 -22.97 -12.58
C ALA A 706 -16.61 -23.82 -13.83
N ILE A 707 -17.67 -23.51 -14.62
CA ILE A 707 -17.99 -24.20 -15.88
C ILE A 707 -16.87 -23.97 -16.91
N GLY A 708 -16.39 -22.73 -17.06
CA GLY A 708 -15.36 -22.40 -18.04
C GLY A 708 -14.01 -23.01 -17.69
N TYR A 709 -13.43 -22.55 -16.60
CA TYR A 709 -12.07 -22.92 -16.21
C TYR A 709 -12.00 -24.31 -15.57
N GLY A 710 -12.98 -24.68 -14.73
CA GLY A 710 -12.99 -26.00 -14.09
C GLY A 710 -13.37 -27.13 -15.06
N VAL A 711 -14.51 -27.04 -15.72
CA VAL A 711 -15.03 -28.10 -16.60
C VAL A 711 -14.49 -27.98 -18.02
N GLY A 712 -14.66 -26.81 -18.66
CA GLY A 712 -14.30 -26.60 -20.06
C GLY A 712 -12.83 -26.84 -20.37
N ASN A 713 -11.94 -26.41 -19.47
CA ASN A 713 -10.50 -26.65 -19.61
C ASN A 713 -10.12 -28.11 -19.40
N CYS A 714 -10.65 -28.78 -18.34
CA CYS A 714 -10.31 -30.18 -18.06
C CYS A 714 -10.86 -31.14 -19.10
N HIS A 715 -12.06 -30.91 -19.62
CA HIS A 715 -12.67 -31.74 -20.67
C HIS A 715 -12.26 -31.36 -22.09
N GLY A 716 -11.52 -30.26 -22.27
CA GLY A 716 -11.04 -29.78 -23.58
C GLY A 716 -12.14 -29.18 -24.45
N HIS A 717 -13.18 -28.56 -23.87
CA HIS A 717 -14.29 -27.89 -24.55
C HIS A 717 -14.10 -26.38 -24.49
N PHE A 718 -13.12 -25.87 -25.23
CA PHE A 718 -12.69 -24.48 -25.16
C PHE A 718 -13.70 -23.48 -25.74
N GLU A 719 -14.56 -23.86 -26.68
CA GLU A 719 -15.62 -22.98 -27.13
C GLU A 719 -16.68 -22.76 -26.03
N ASN A 720 -16.98 -23.78 -25.23
CA ASN A 720 -17.79 -23.64 -24.02
C ASN A 720 -17.06 -22.76 -22.99
N PHE A 721 -15.74 -22.90 -22.87
CA PHE A 721 -14.94 -22.07 -22.00
C PHE A 721 -14.95 -20.58 -22.44
N VAL A 722 -14.85 -20.29 -23.75
CA VAL A 722 -15.01 -18.91 -24.27
C VAL A 722 -16.38 -18.37 -23.89
N HIS A 723 -17.46 -19.15 -24.17
CA HIS A 723 -18.81 -18.74 -23.82
C HIS A 723 -18.97 -18.47 -22.32
N ALA A 724 -18.51 -19.39 -21.48
CA ALA A 724 -18.58 -19.24 -20.03
C ALA A 724 -17.77 -18.02 -19.52
N SER A 725 -16.60 -17.74 -20.09
CA SER A 725 -15.81 -16.57 -19.75
C SER A 725 -16.54 -15.25 -20.15
N GLU A 726 -17.17 -15.22 -21.33
CA GLU A 726 -17.97 -14.06 -21.75
C GLU A 726 -19.19 -13.84 -20.84
N GLN A 727 -19.87 -14.91 -20.39
CA GLN A 727 -20.94 -14.81 -19.39
C GLN A 727 -20.42 -14.35 -18.04
N ALA A 728 -19.29 -14.89 -17.56
CA ALA A 728 -18.69 -14.44 -16.32
C ALA A 728 -18.35 -12.93 -16.36
N ILE A 729 -17.75 -12.45 -17.44
CA ILE A 729 -17.48 -11.00 -17.67
C ILE A 729 -18.76 -10.19 -17.66
N ARG A 730 -19.80 -10.66 -18.39
CA ARG A 730 -21.10 -9.96 -18.44
C ARG A 730 -21.73 -9.83 -17.05
N HIS A 731 -21.77 -10.94 -16.29
CA HIS A 731 -22.36 -10.94 -14.96
C HIS A 731 -21.51 -10.18 -13.95
N ALA A 732 -20.19 -10.20 -14.06
CA ALA A 732 -19.31 -9.37 -13.25
C ALA A 732 -19.61 -7.86 -13.43
N ASN A 733 -19.80 -7.40 -14.67
CA ASN A 733 -20.18 -6.03 -14.96
C ASN A 733 -21.56 -5.67 -14.37
N LEU A 734 -22.54 -6.59 -14.45
CA LEU A 734 -23.88 -6.38 -13.88
C LEU A 734 -23.84 -6.37 -12.33
N ALA A 735 -22.96 -7.14 -11.73
CA ALA A 735 -22.74 -7.17 -10.28
C ALA A 735 -21.88 -5.99 -9.78
N GLY A 736 -21.39 -5.12 -10.68
CA GLY A 736 -20.47 -4.03 -10.31
C GLY A 736 -19.09 -4.51 -9.85
N GLN A 737 -18.75 -5.75 -10.20
CA GLN A 737 -17.43 -6.31 -9.88
C GLN A 737 -16.39 -5.81 -10.90
N ARG A 738 -15.23 -5.35 -10.41
CA ARG A 738 -14.13 -4.88 -11.27
C ARG A 738 -13.24 -6.01 -11.80
N ARG A 739 -13.60 -7.27 -11.56
CA ARG A 739 -12.80 -8.44 -11.97
C ARG A 739 -13.03 -8.75 -13.45
N THR A 740 -11.97 -8.76 -14.25
CA THR A 740 -12.12 -8.81 -15.72
C THR A 740 -12.22 -10.22 -16.31
N PHE A 741 -11.81 -11.30 -15.64
CA PHE A 741 -11.72 -12.67 -16.22
C PHE A 741 -11.08 -12.75 -17.62
N LEU A 742 -10.40 -11.67 -18.04
CA LEU A 742 -9.86 -11.50 -19.37
C LEU A 742 -8.79 -12.55 -19.69
N PHE A 743 -7.90 -12.83 -18.73
CA PHE A 743 -6.88 -13.86 -18.85
C PHE A 743 -7.46 -15.22 -19.29
N HIS A 744 -8.59 -15.63 -18.70
CA HIS A 744 -9.24 -16.90 -18.99
C HIS A 744 -9.90 -16.91 -20.38
N LEU A 745 -10.49 -15.78 -20.79
CA LEU A 745 -11.02 -15.60 -22.15
C LEU A 745 -9.90 -15.69 -23.19
N VAL A 746 -8.77 -15.02 -22.95
CA VAL A 746 -7.60 -15.05 -23.85
C VAL A 746 -7.02 -16.47 -23.94
N MET A 747 -6.92 -17.19 -22.81
CA MET A 747 -6.45 -18.56 -22.76
C MET A 747 -7.39 -19.51 -23.55
N ALA A 748 -8.71 -19.36 -23.36
CA ALA A 748 -9.70 -20.18 -24.07
C ALA A 748 -9.69 -19.92 -25.60
N LEU A 749 -9.51 -18.67 -26.03
CA LEU A 749 -9.36 -18.29 -27.45
C LEU A 749 -8.09 -18.87 -28.07
N LEU A 750 -6.99 -18.89 -27.33
CA LEU A 750 -5.72 -19.48 -27.77
C LEU A 750 -5.86 -20.98 -27.99
N ALA A 751 -6.39 -21.69 -26.98
CA ALA A 751 -6.45 -23.16 -26.99
C ALA A 751 -7.58 -23.74 -27.86
N GLY A 752 -8.67 -23.00 -28.03
CA GLY A 752 -9.91 -23.48 -28.66
C GLY A 752 -9.87 -23.61 -30.19
N PRO A 753 -11.02 -23.98 -30.79
CA PRO A 753 -11.10 -24.36 -32.18
C PRO A 753 -11.08 -23.18 -33.17
N ARG A 754 -11.27 -21.95 -32.71
CA ARG A 754 -11.30 -20.78 -33.59
C ARG A 754 -9.98 -20.61 -34.34
N PRO A 755 -10.02 -20.29 -35.64
CA PRO A 755 -8.80 -20.00 -36.40
C PRO A 755 -7.93 -18.92 -35.73
N ALA A 756 -6.63 -19.09 -35.75
CA ALA A 756 -5.68 -18.23 -35.01
C ALA A 756 -5.81 -16.73 -35.35
N ASP A 757 -6.13 -16.38 -36.62
CA ASP A 757 -6.35 -15.01 -37.04
C ASP A 757 -7.68 -14.42 -36.49
N GLU A 758 -8.71 -15.23 -36.31
CA GLU A 758 -9.99 -14.83 -35.70
C GLU A 758 -9.83 -14.67 -34.17
N ALA A 759 -9.15 -15.61 -33.52
CA ALA A 759 -8.84 -15.53 -32.11
C ALA A 759 -7.98 -14.28 -31.80
N LEU A 760 -6.96 -13.99 -32.64
CA LEU A 760 -6.10 -12.83 -32.50
C LEU A 760 -6.90 -11.52 -32.62
N ARG A 761 -7.80 -11.41 -33.61
CA ARG A 761 -8.68 -10.23 -33.74
C ARG A 761 -9.56 -10.04 -32.51
N ARG A 762 -10.16 -11.13 -32.00
CA ARG A 762 -11.00 -11.05 -30.81
C ARG A 762 -10.22 -10.62 -29.56
N ILE A 763 -8.98 -11.11 -29.41
CA ILE A 763 -8.09 -10.66 -28.35
C ILE A 763 -7.76 -9.17 -28.49
N ASP A 764 -7.41 -8.71 -29.69
CA ASP A 764 -7.12 -7.28 -29.94
C ASP A 764 -8.33 -6.35 -29.67
N GLU A 765 -9.57 -6.87 -29.77
CA GLU A 765 -10.80 -6.11 -29.42
C GLU A 765 -11.05 -5.99 -27.91
N VAL A 766 -10.59 -6.96 -27.11
CA VAL A 766 -10.91 -7.04 -25.68
C VAL A 766 -9.76 -6.62 -24.77
N LEU A 767 -8.53 -6.59 -25.28
CA LEU A 767 -7.37 -6.15 -24.50
C LEU A 767 -7.48 -4.67 -24.13
N PRO A 768 -7.20 -4.28 -22.88
CA PRO A 768 -7.14 -2.88 -22.46
C PRO A 768 -5.94 -2.16 -23.09
N GLU A 769 -5.87 -0.85 -22.93
CA GLU A 769 -4.76 -0.02 -23.43
C GLU A 769 -3.40 -0.46 -22.84
N HIS A 770 -3.41 -0.94 -21.61
CA HIS A 770 -2.24 -1.47 -20.89
C HIS A 770 -2.45 -2.94 -20.51
N PRO A 771 -2.31 -3.91 -21.45
CA PRO A 771 -2.56 -5.32 -21.17
C PRO A 771 -1.55 -5.90 -20.17
N TYR A 772 -2.00 -6.89 -19.42
CA TYR A 772 -1.09 -7.66 -18.57
C TYR A 772 -0.09 -8.46 -19.44
N PRO A 773 1.19 -8.57 -19.06
CA PRO A 773 2.18 -9.21 -19.92
C PRO A 773 1.92 -10.68 -20.29
N ASP A 774 1.23 -11.47 -19.42
CA ASP A 774 0.82 -12.83 -19.76
C ASP A 774 -0.17 -12.85 -20.95
N ASP A 775 -1.10 -11.88 -21.04
CA ASP A 775 -2.03 -11.75 -22.18
C ASP A 775 -1.27 -11.46 -23.47
N LEU A 776 -0.21 -10.67 -23.40
CA LEU A 776 0.67 -10.38 -24.52
C LEU A 776 1.48 -11.61 -24.96
N LEU A 777 1.91 -12.48 -24.02
CA LEU A 777 2.56 -13.74 -24.34
C LEU A 777 1.61 -14.71 -25.04
N MET A 778 0.37 -14.82 -24.59
CA MET A 778 -0.65 -15.63 -25.26
C MET A 778 -1.00 -15.07 -26.66
N ARG A 779 -1.08 -13.76 -26.79
CA ARG A 779 -1.22 -13.09 -28.09
C ARG A 779 -0.05 -13.39 -29.02
N ALA A 780 1.18 -13.37 -28.52
CA ALA A 780 2.37 -13.71 -29.28
C ALA A 780 2.35 -15.16 -29.77
N ASN A 781 1.80 -16.09 -28.99
CA ASN A 781 1.60 -17.48 -29.43
C ASN A 781 0.68 -17.57 -30.66
N LEU A 782 -0.43 -16.84 -30.72
CA LEU A 782 -1.29 -16.78 -31.91
C LEU A 782 -0.56 -16.21 -33.12
N VAL A 783 0.27 -15.17 -32.94
CA VAL A 783 1.10 -14.59 -33.98
C VAL A 783 2.12 -15.64 -34.50
N ALA A 784 2.70 -16.46 -33.60
CA ALA A 784 3.59 -17.55 -33.97
C ALA A 784 2.86 -18.64 -34.79
N MET A 785 1.64 -19.03 -34.37
CA MET A 785 0.80 -19.99 -35.13
C MET A 785 0.57 -19.53 -36.56
N LEU A 786 0.39 -18.23 -36.79
CA LEU A 786 0.23 -17.67 -38.14
C LEU A 786 1.53 -17.64 -38.97
N GLY A 787 2.61 -18.25 -38.49
CA GLY A 787 3.93 -18.31 -39.17
C GLY A 787 4.75 -17.02 -39.06
N ARG A 788 4.30 -16.02 -38.27
CA ARG A 788 4.99 -14.73 -38.04
C ARG A 788 5.98 -14.85 -36.88
N LEU A 789 6.91 -15.84 -36.97
CA LEU A 789 7.77 -16.27 -35.85
C LEU A 789 8.68 -15.14 -35.33
N ALA A 790 9.34 -14.38 -36.21
CA ALA A 790 10.22 -13.30 -35.78
C ALA A 790 9.50 -12.21 -34.99
N GLU A 791 8.27 -11.86 -35.40
CA GLU A 791 7.42 -10.90 -34.71
C GLU A 791 6.95 -11.46 -33.35
N ALA A 792 6.49 -12.70 -33.34
CA ALA A 792 6.07 -13.37 -32.12
C ALA A 792 7.19 -13.43 -31.07
N GLN A 793 8.39 -13.79 -31.48
CA GLN A 793 9.58 -13.83 -30.61
C GLN A 793 9.97 -12.46 -30.06
N ALA A 794 9.79 -11.38 -30.86
CA ALA A 794 10.07 -10.02 -30.40
C ALA A 794 9.04 -9.59 -29.34
N LEU A 795 7.74 -9.76 -29.64
CA LEU A 795 6.64 -9.48 -28.70
C LEU A 795 6.77 -10.29 -27.40
N ALA A 796 7.08 -11.58 -27.52
CA ALA A 796 7.21 -12.45 -26.36
C ALA A 796 8.41 -12.09 -25.49
N ARG A 797 9.54 -11.69 -26.07
CA ARG A 797 10.69 -11.22 -25.28
C ARG A 797 10.34 -9.97 -24.49
N GLU A 798 9.76 -8.98 -25.13
CA GLU A 798 9.35 -7.74 -24.49
C GLU A 798 8.36 -8.02 -23.34
N ALA A 799 7.32 -8.82 -23.59
CA ALA A 799 6.34 -9.19 -22.57
C ALA A 799 6.96 -10.00 -21.43
N ASN A 800 7.89 -10.92 -21.73
CA ASN A 800 8.58 -11.74 -20.76
C ASN A 800 9.55 -10.91 -19.89
N GLU A 801 10.28 -9.97 -20.48
CA GLU A 801 11.12 -9.02 -19.75
C GLU A 801 10.29 -8.21 -18.75
N ARG A 802 9.12 -7.72 -19.17
CA ARG A 802 8.18 -7.04 -18.28
C ARG A 802 7.68 -7.97 -17.16
N LEU A 803 7.37 -9.24 -17.43
CA LEU A 803 6.99 -10.19 -16.40
C LEU A 803 8.10 -10.43 -15.37
N VAL A 804 9.33 -10.57 -15.81
CA VAL A 804 10.49 -10.70 -14.92
C VAL A 804 10.63 -9.45 -14.03
N GLU A 805 10.41 -8.27 -14.61
CA GLU A 805 10.38 -7.03 -13.83
C GLU A 805 9.22 -6.98 -12.83
N TYR A 806 8.04 -7.50 -13.18
CA TYR A 806 6.86 -7.50 -12.32
C TYR A 806 6.96 -8.45 -11.12
N ARG A 807 7.39 -9.70 -11.37
CA ARG A 807 7.28 -10.78 -10.38
C ARG A 807 8.56 -11.59 -10.15
N GLY A 808 9.67 -11.18 -10.75
CA GLY A 808 10.96 -11.84 -10.61
C GLY A 808 11.14 -13.12 -11.46
N PHE A 809 10.12 -13.57 -12.17
CA PHE A 809 10.17 -14.74 -13.06
C PHE A 809 9.27 -14.52 -14.29
N GLY A 810 9.65 -15.15 -15.39
CA GLY A 810 8.97 -14.98 -16.67
C GLY A 810 7.80 -15.94 -16.92
N GLY A 811 7.14 -15.77 -18.06
CA GLY A 811 6.10 -16.67 -18.57
C GLY A 811 6.70 -17.87 -19.33
N GLU A 812 7.53 -18.66 -18.65
CA GLU A 812 8.39 -19.69 -19.24
C GLU A 812 7.60 -20.71 -20.09
N HIS A 813 6.40 -21.09 -19.70
CA HIS A 813 5.56 -22.04 -20.44
C HIS A 813 5.04 -21.45 -21.76
N TRP A 814 4.68 -20.16 -21.80
CA TRP A 814 4.30 -19.49 -23.04
C TRP A 814 5.49 -19.28 -23.98
N MET A 815 6.68 -19.01 -23.42
CA MET A 815 7.93 -18.92 -24.17
C MET A 815 8.29 -20.28 -24.80
N ALA A 816 8.06 -21.37 -24.08
CA ALA A 816 8.25 -22.72 -24.58
C ALA A 816 7.35 -23.02 -25.78
N ASP A 817 6.06 -22.63 -25.71
CA ASP A 817 5.13 -22.83 -26.82
C ASP A 817 5.59 -22.13 -28.10
N ILE A 818 6.09 -20.89 -27.99
CA ILE A 818 6.65 -20.16 -29.15
C ILE A 818 7.91 -20.84 -29.68
N ALA A 819 8.75 -21.38 -28.81
CA ALA A 819 9.95 -22.11 -29.22
C ALA A 819 9.58 -23.44 -29.94
N ILE A 820 8.54 -24.16 -29.47
CA ILE A 820 8.00 -25.36 -30.13
C ILE A 820 7.48 -25.01 -31.54
N LEU A 821 6.69 -23.93 -31.65
CA LEU A 821 6.17 -23.45 -32.94
C LEU A 821 7.31 -23.03 -33.89
N ALA A 822 8.44 -22.59 -33.36
CA ALA A 822 9.64 -22.29 -34.16
C ALA A 822 10.49 -23.52 -34.49
N GLY A 823 10.23 -24.68 -33.93
CA GLY A 823 11.03 -25.87 -34.06
C GLY A 823 12.35 -25.85 -33.28
N ASP A 824 12.47 -24.95 -32.31
CA ASP A 824 13.65 -24.79 -31.44
C ASP A 824 13.48 -25.63 -30.15
N HIS A 825 13.74 -26.92 -30.26
CA HIS A 825 13.60 -27.89 -29.18
C HIS A 825 14.54 -27.60 -27.98
N GLU A 826 15.75 -27.03 -28.24
CA GLU A 826 16.68 -26.70 -27.15
C GLU A 826 16.14 -25.55 -26.30
N ALA A 827 15.65 -24.47 -26.92
CA ALA A 827 15.04 -23.35 -26.21
C ALA A 827 13.76 -23.79 -25.48
N ALA A 828 12.91 -24.60 -26.13
CA ALA A 828 11.69 -25.13 -25.55
C ALA A 828 11.96 -25.94 -24.27
N ALA A 829 12.91 -26.89 -24.35
CA ALA A 829 13.32 -27.72 -23.20
C ALA A 829 13.88 -26.86 -22.06
N GLY A 830 14.67 -25.83 -22.40
CA GLY A 830 15.21 -24.86 -21.41
C GLY A 830 14.11 -24.11 -20.67
N HIS A 831 13.13 -23.58 -21.40
CA HIS A 831 11.97 -22.88 -20.82
C HIS A 831 11.11 -23.83 -19.97
N LEU A 832 10.75 -25.00 -20.47
CA LEU A 832 9.95 -25.99 -19.75
C LEU A 832 10.63 -26.45 -18.45
N ARG A 833 11.95 -26.66 -18.45
CA ARG A 833 12.71 -27.04 -17.26
C ARG A 833 12.59 -25.98 -16.16
N ARG A 834 12.84 -24.70 -16.49
CA ARG A 834 12.69 -23.59 -15.53
C ARG A 834 11.27 -23.50 -14.99
N PHE A 835 10.28 -23.74 -15.85
CA PHE A 835 8.88 -23.73 -15.40
C PHE A 835 8.57 -24.90 -14.45
N CYS A 836 9.05 -26.11 -14.76
CA CYS A 836 8.88 -27.28 -13.88
C CYS A 836 9.54 -27.05 -12.52
N ASP A 837 10.78 -26.55 -12.48
CA ASP A 837 11.49 -26.23 -11.25
C ASP A 837 10.70 -25.21 -10.39
N LEU A 838 10.11 -24.19 -11.01
CA LEU A 838 9.28 -23.20 -10.34
C LEU A 838 7.98 -23.80 -9.77
N MET A 839 7.30 -24.67 -10.54
CA MET A 839 6.06 -25.35 -10.11
C MET A 839 6.34 -26.33 -8.96
N GLU A 840 7.44 -27.03 -9.01
CA GLU A 840 7.87 -27.94 -7.93
C GLU A 840 8.16 -27.16 -6.65
N ALA A 841 8.93 -26.06 -6.75
CA ALA A 841 9.23 -25.16 -5.61
C ALA A 841 7.96 -24.57 -4.96
N LYS A 842 6.91 -24.33 -5.76
CA LYS A 842 5.60 -23.82 -5.30
C LYS A 842 4.60 -24.93 -4.90
N GLY A 843 4.97 -26.21 -4.99
CA GLY A 843 4.08 -27.32 -4.66
C GLY A 843 2.87 -27.49 -5.59
N ARG A 844 2.90 -26.95 -6.81
CA ARG A 844 1.78 -26.95 -7.78
C ARG A 844 1.77 -28.22 -8.64
N ARG A 845 1.32 -29.33 -8.06
CA ARG A 845 1.37 -30.67 -8.69
C ARG A 845 0.58 -30.79 -10.00
N ASN A 846 -0.62 -30.20 -10.08
CA ASN A 846 -1.49 -30.34 -11.27
C ASN A 846 -0.84 -29.71 -12.52
N ASN A 847 -0.29 -28.50 -12.39
CA ASN A 847 0.44 -27.88 -13.48
C ASN A 847 1.71 -28.67 -13.84
N LEU A 848 2.40 -29.23 -12.83
CA LEU A 848 3.62 -29.99 -13.04
C LEU A 848 3.39 -31.22 -13.93
N SER A 849 2.26 -31.93 -13.80
CA SER A 849 1.96 -33.16 -14.55
C SER A 849 2.01 -32.98 -16.08
N LEU A 850 1.44 -31.89 -16.57
CA LEU A 850 1.43 -31.53 -17.98
C LEU A 850 2.84 -31.16 -18.48
N TYR A 851 3.52 -30.29 -17.75
CA TYR A 851 4.76 -29.67 -18.29
C TYR A 851 5.98 -30.58 -18.17
N VAL A 852 6.03 -31.52 -17.21
CA VAL A 852 7.07 -32.55 -17.18
C VAL A 852 6.96 -33.50 -18.39
N ALA A 853 5.75 -33.88 -18.77
CA ALA A 853 5.52 -34.72 -19.95
C ALA A 853 5.88 -33.98 -21.25
N ARG A 854 5.53 -32.70 -21.37
CA ARG A 854 5.92 -31.85 -22.51
C ARG A 854 7.44 -31.66 -22.57
N LEU A 855 8.11 -31.46 -21.43
CA LEU A 855 9.57 -31.44 -21.37
C LEU A 855 10.18 -32.76 -21.85
N GLY A 856 9.61 -33.90 -21.44
CA GLY A 856 9.99 -35.21 -21.92
C GLY A 856 9.93 -35.33 -23.45
N ARG A 857 8.87 -34.81 -24.07
CA ARG A 857 8.72 -34.80 -25.54
C ARG A 857 9.80 -33.97 -26.23
N GLU A 858 10.15 -32.77 -25.69
CA GLU A 858 11.21 -31.94 -26.26
C GLU A 858 12.59 -32.57 -26.06
N LEU A 859 12.87 -33.22 -24.95
CA LEU A 859 14.11 -33.95 -24.71
C LEU A 859 14.24 -35.17 -25.62
N TYR A 860 13.14 -35.85 -25.94
CA TYR A 860 13.11 -36.88 -26.94
C TYR A 860 13.55 -36.35 -28.30
N ALA A 861 13.02 -35.21 -28.76
CA ALA A 861 13.40 -34.56 -30.02
C ALA A 861 14.91 -34.21 -30.07
N LEU A 862 15.53 -33.92 -28.92
CA LEU A 862 16.95 -33.67 -28.72
C LEU A 862 17.81 -34.95 -28.62
N GLY A 863 17.17 -36.14 -28.69
CA GLY A 863 17.87 -37.43 -28.58
C GLY A 863 18.20 -37.84 -27.14
N ARG A 864 17.66 -37.14 -26.12
CA ARG A 864 17.87 -37.41 -24.66
C ARG A 864 16.80 -38.40 -24.17
N VAL A 865 16.78 -39.59 -24.77
CA VAL A 865 15.67 -40.58 -24.64
C VAL A 865 15.47 -41.08 -23.18
N ASP A 866 16.56 -41.24 -22.42
CA ASP A 866 16.46 -41.77 -21.06
C ASP A 866 15.79 -40.75 -20.12
N GLU A 867 16.17 -39.50 -20.22
CA GLU A 867 15.54 -38.41 -19.47
C GLU A 867 14.07 -38.21 -19.90
N ALA A 868 13.78 -38.33 -21.19
CA ALA A 868 12.42 -38.27 -21.72
C ALA A 868 11.52 -39.35 -21.12
N GLU A 869 12.02 -40.59 -20.95
CA GLU A 869 11.29 -41.70 -20.33
C GLU A 869 11.00 -41.43 -18.85
N GLU A 870 11.98 -40.95 -18.07
CA GLU A 870 11.80 -40.58 -16.67
C GLU A 870 10.70 -39.54 -16.51
N LEU A 871 10.71 -38.49 -17.35
CA LEU A 871 9.72 -37.39 -17.28
C LEU A 871 8.34 -37.81 -17.79
N ALA A 872 8.25 -38.71 -18.78
CA ALA A 872 6.98 -39.26 -19.22
C ALA A 872 6.34 -40.09 -18.09
N GLN A 873 7.14 -40.89 -17.39
CA GLN A 873 6.70 -41.66 -16.24
C GLN A 873 6.24 -40.75 -15.07
N GLN A 874 7.00 -39.69 -14.76
CA GLN A 874 6.63 -38.69 -13.76
C GLN A 874 5.29 -38.03 -14.14
N GLY A 875 5.15 -37.60 -15.40
CA GLY A 875 3.91 -37.05 -15.92
C GLY A 875 2.71 -37.95 -15.74
N ARG A 876 2.88 -39.28 -16.01
CA ARG A 876 1.87 -40.29 -15.79
C ARG A 876 1.43 -40.40 -14.34
N GLU A 877 2.39 -40.41 -13.40
CA GLU A 877 2.13 -40.54 -11.96
C GLU A 877 1.37 -39.36 -11.37
N LEU A 878 1.55 -38.16 -11.99
CA LEU A 878 0.93 -36.93 -11.54
C LEU A 878 -0.39 -36.62 -12.26
N ALA A 879 -0.68 -37.27 -13.40
CA ALA A 879 -1.81 -36.90 -14.25
C ALA A 879 -3.15 -37.31 -13.65
N ALA A 880 -4.06 -36.35 -13.44
CA ALA A 880 -5.42 -36.58 -13.03
C ALA A 880 -6.24 -37.35 -14.12
N GLU A 881 -7.14 -38.25 -13.72
CA GLU A 881 -7.86 -39.10 -14.67
C GLU A 881 -8.78 -38.31 -15.61
N GLN A 882 -9.44 -37.26 -15.12
CA GLN A 882 -10.43 -36.47 -15.86
C GLN A 882 -9.83 -35.19 -16.52
N ASP A 883 -8.51 -34.96 -16.44
CA ASP A 883 -7.85 -33.87 -17.16
C ASP A 883 -7.21 -34.42 -18.45
N PHE A 884 -7.75 -34.02 -19.60
CA PHE A 884 -7.30 -34.54 -20.89
C PHE A 884 -5.88 -34.13 -21.23
N THR A 885 -5.44 -32.94 -20.87
CA THR A 885 -4.14 -32.40 -21.32
C THR A 885 -2.94 -33.20 -20.79
N PRO A 886 -2.79 -33.48 -19.47
CA PRO A 886 -1.71 -34.33 -19.00
C PRO A 886 -1.88 -35.79 -19.45
N GLN A 887 -3.13 -36.26 -19.59
CA GLN A 887 -3.40 -37.63 -20.07
C GLN A 887 -2.95 -37.83 -21.51
N VAL A 888 -3.09 -36.85 -22.38
CA VAL A 888 -2.55 -36.88 -23.76
C VAL A 888 -1.04 -36.73 -23.73
N ALA A 889 -0.49 -35.72 -23.01
CA ALA A 889 0.90 -35.38 -23.05
C ALA A 889 1.85 -36.51 -22.62
N TRP A 890 1.56 -37.21 -21.50
CA TRP A 890 2.45 -38.28 -21.06
C TRP A 890 2.43 -39.48 -22.01
N ARG A 891 1.25 -39.78 -22.61
CA ARG A 891 1.13 -40.87 -23.62
C ARG A 891 1.91 -40.54 -24.88
N GLN A 892 1.89 -39.29 -25.34
CA GLN A 892 2.64 -38.86 -26.50
C GLN A 892 4.16 -39.02 -26.24
N ALA A 893 4.66 -38.51 -25.11
CA ALA A 893 6.06 -38.60 -24.73
C ALA A 893 6.51 -40.04 -24.62
N GLN A 894 5.76 -40.91 -23.90
CA GLN A 894 6.08 -42.33 -23.72
C GLN A 894 6.01 -43.09 -25.05
N ALA A 895 5.02 -42.81 -25.90
CA ALA A 895 4.89 -43.49 -27.20
C ALA A 895 6.09 -43.23 -28.11
N LEU A 896 6.59 -41.99 -28.15
CA LEU A 896 7.78 -41.61 -28.90
C LEU A 896 9.04 -42.30 -28.36
N VAL A 897 9.20 -42.38 -27.05
CA VAL A 897 10.29 -43.10 -26.38
C VAL A 897 10.23 -44.60 -26.72
N ASP A 898 9.04 -45.23 -26.58
CA ASP A 898 8.85 -46.66 -26.89
C ASP A 898 9.15 -46.97 -28.34
N ALA A 899 8.74 -46.16 -29.29
CA ALA A 899 9.06 -46.30 -30.70
C ALA A 899 10.56 -46.24 -30.93
N SER A 900 11.27 -45.32 -30.31
CA SER A 900 12.75 -45.18 -30.46
C SER A 900 13.48 -46.39 -29.90
N ARG A 901 12.91 -47.13 -28.97
CA ARG A 901 13.47 -48.35 -28.37
C ARG A 901 13.02 -49.63 -29.09
N GLY A 902 12.26 -49.50 -30.18
CA GLY A 902 11.76 -50.62 -30.95
C GLY A 902 10.52 -51.33 -30.33
N ARG A 903 9.91 -50.75 -29.32
CA ARG A 903 8.65 -51.26 -28.68
C ARG A 903 7.45 -50.72 -29.47
N TYR A 904 7.35 -51.11 -30.76
CA TYR A 904 6.38 -50.50 -31.65
C TYR A 904 4.92 -50.76 -31.32
N ASP A 905 4.57 -51.95 -30.77
CA ASP A 905 3.18 -52.31 -30.42
C ASP A 905 2.68 -51.46 -29.23
N GLU A 906 3.51 -51.30 -28.17
CA GLU A 906 3.26 -50.47 -27.01
C GLU A 906 3.19 -48.98 -27.41
N ALA A 907 4.13 -48.53 -28.25
CA ALA A 907 4.16 -47.19 -28.78
C ALA A 907 2.88 -46.83 -29.54
N GLN A 908 2.44 -47.68 -30.46
CA GLN A 908 1.20 -47.50 -31.22
C GLN A 908 -0.04 -47.48 -30.31
N MET A 909 -0.11 -48.37 -29.29
CA MET A 909 -1.21 -48.41 -28.36
C MET A 909 -1.35 -47.02 -27.65
N LEU A 910 -0.25 -46.52 -27.06
CA LEU A 910 -0.24 -45.26 -26.34
C LEU A 910 -0.54 -44.08 -27.25
N ALA A 911 0.03 -44.05 -28.47
CA ALA A 911 -0.22 -42.95 -29.42
C ALA A 911 -1.71 -42.96 -29.87
N ARG A 912 -2.32 -44.14 -30.11
CA ARG A 912 -3.75 -44.23 -30.44
C ARG A 912 -4.64 -43.87 -29.26
N GLU A 913 -4.25 -44.21 -28.03
CA GLU A 913 -4.94 -43.77 -26.83
C GLU A 913 -4.88 -42.23 -26.70
N ALA A 914 -3.73 -41.61 -26.95
CA ALA A 914 -3.59 -40.14 -26.94
C ALA A 914 -4.54 -39.47 -27.95
N VAL A 915 -4.62 -40.04 -29.20
CA VAL A 915 -5.59 -39.58 -30.20
C VAL A 915 -7.02 -39.77 -29.71
N ALA A 916 -7.37 -40.93 -29.16
CA ALA A 916 -8.73 -41.24 -28.69
C ALA A 916 -9.18 -40.30 -27.56
N ILE A 917 -8.25 -39.81 -26.71
CA ILE A 917 -8.54 -38.86 -25.65
C ILE A 917 -8.66 -37.43 -26.23
N ALA A 918 -7.87 -37.04 -27.22
CA ALA A 918 -7.89 -35.71 -27.80
C ALA A 918 -9.07 -35.48 -28.78
N GLU A 919 -9.48 -36.50 -29.56
CA GLU A 919 -10.50 -36.39 -30.63
C GLU A 919 -11.90 -35.92 -30.16
N PRO A 920 -12.43 -36.32 -28.99
CA PRO A 920 -13.71 -35.80 -28.51
C PRO A 920 -13.68 -34.32 -28.11
N THR A 921 -12.51 -33.73 -27.91
CA THR A 921 -12.33 -32.31 -27.53
C THR A 921 -12.50 -31.41 -28.74
N ASP A 922 -12.55 -30.08 -28.53
CA ASP A 922 -12.48 -29.09 -29.58
C ASP A 922 -11.07 -28.43 -29.71
N ALA A 923 -10.07 -29.00 -29.02
CA ALA A 923 -8.70 -28.53 -28.94
C ALA A 923 -7.87 -28.92 -30.17
N LEU A 924 -8.05 -28.22 -31.30
CA LEU A 924 -7.46 -28.61 -32.61
C LEU A 924 -5.93 -28.76 -32.58
N ASN A 925 -5.22 -27.98 -31.81
CA ASN A 925 -3.76 -28.12 -31.68
C ASN A 925 -3.39 -29.45 -31.00
N TRP A 926 -4.06 -29.82 -29.90
CA TRP A 926 -3.84 -31.09 -29.21
C TRP A 926 -4.18 -32.30 -30.07
N GLN A 927 -5.33 -32.22 -30.82
CA GLN A 927 -5.66 -33.27 -31.80
C GLN A 927 -4.57 -33.38 -32.85
N GLY A 928 -4.12 -32.25 -33.45
CA GLY A 928 -3.09 -32.23 -34.49
C GLY A 928 -1.77 -32.78 -33.98
N GLU A 929 -1.36 -32.43 -32.77
CA GLU A 929 -0.13 -32.99 -32.16
C GLU A 929 -0.24 -34.50 -31.90
N ALA A 930 -1.36 -34.97 -31.37
CA ALA A 930 -1.57 -36.40 -31.12
C ALA A 930 -1.53 -37.21 -32.43
N TRP A 931 -2.15 -36.73 -33.51
CA TRP A 931 -2.08 -37.34 -34.84
C TRP A 931 -0.68 -37.29 -35.43
N SER A 932 0.05 -36.17 -35.25
CA SER A 932 1.44 -36.04 -35.72
C SER A 932 2.35 -37.06 -35.05
N ASP A 933 2.25 -37.21 -33.71
CA ASP A 933 3.09 -38.15 -32.97
C ASP A 933 2.73 -39.61 -33.30
N LEU A 934 1.42 -39.92 -33.52
CA LEU A 934 1.01 -41.24 -34.05
C LEU A 934 1.62 -41.50 -35.43
N GLY A 935 1.70 -40.47 -36.32
CA GLY A 935 2.39 -40.57 -37.61
C GLY A 935 3.87 -40.92 -37.46
N ASP A 936 4.57 -40.26 -36.55
CA ASP A 936 5.98 -40.54 -36.26
C ASP A 936 6.17 -41.99 -35.73
N VAL A 937 5.34 -42.42 -34.80
CA VAL A 937 5.36 -43.78 -34.23
C VAL A 937 5.08 -44.84 -35.32
N LEU A 938 4.12 -44.60 -36.20
CA LEU A 938 3.78 -45.53 -37.28
C LEU A 938 4.88 -45.57 -38.33
N ALA A 939 5.50 -44.44 -38.67
CA ALA A 939 6.61 -44.38 -39.60
C ALA A 939 7.83 -45.13 -39.05
N ALA A 940 8.19 -44.97 -37.77
CA ALA A 940 9.25 -45.70 -37.10
C ALA A 940 8.99 -47.22 -37.10
N GLY A 941 7.71 -47.65 -37.00
CA GLY A 941 7.28 -49.02 -37.09
C GLY A 941 7.17 -49.58 -38.53
N GLY A 942 7.57 -48.81 -39.57
CA GLY A 942 7.54 -49.21 -40.98
C GLY A 942 6.12 -49.25 -41.61
N ARG A 943 5.14 -48.61 -41.00
CA ARG A 943 3.74 -48.55 -41.48
C ARG A 943 3.46 -47.27 -42.25
N ALA A 944 4.15 -47.08 -43.40
CA ALA A 944 4.17 -45.81 -44.12
C ALA A 944 2.80 -45.29 -44.58
N ASP A 945 1.91 -46.18 -45.08
CA ASP A 945 0.56 -45.77 -45.53
C ASP A 945 -0.31 -45.25 -44.36
N GLU A 946 -0.23 -45.91 -43.21
CA GLU A 946 -0.97 -45.44 -42.04
C GLU A 946 -0.35 -44.18 -41.41
N ALA A 947 0.97 -44.07 -41.48
CA ALA A 947 1.69 -42.85 -41.05
C ALA A 947 1.27 -41.63 -41.91
N ALA A 948 1.18 -41.82 -43.24
CA ALA A 948 0.71 -40.78 -44.15
C ALA A 948 -0.73 -40.35 -43.79
N GLY A 949 -1.65 -41.30 -43.56
CA GLY A 949 -2.99 -40.98 -43.11
C GLY A 949 -3.03 -40.25 -41.78
N ALA A 950 -2.14 -40.56 -40.82
CA ALA A 950 -2.06 -39.87 -39.55
C ALA A 950 -1.55 -38.42 -39.73
N PHE A 951 -0.53 -38.17 -40.57
CA PHE A 951 -0.05 -36.82 -40.90
C PHE A 951 -1.11 -35.99 -41.64
N GLU A 952 -1.93 -36.61 -42.54
CA GLU A 952 -3.05 -35.92 -43.18
C GLU A 952 -4.10 -35.46 -42.14
N GLN A 953 -4.41 -36.25 -41.14
CA GLN A 953 -5.29 -35.86 -40.05
C GLN A 953 -4.68 -34.72 -39.23
N ALA A 954 -3.39 -34.79 -38.91
CA ALA A 954 -2.70 -33.73 -38.22
C ALA A 954 -2.76 -32.40 -38.99
N LEU A 955 -2.48 -32.44 -40.31
CA LEU A 955 -2.54 -31.26 -41.18
C LEU A 955 -3.96 -30.68 -41.24
N ASP A 956 -5.03 -31.49 -41.36
CA ASP A 956 -6.41 -31.00 -41.33
C ASP A 956 -6.70 -30.20 -40.03
N ARG A 957 -6.27 -30.68 -38.89
CA ARG A 957 -6.47 -29.99 -37.59
C ARG A 957 -5.70 -28.69 -37.52
N PHE A 958 -4.44 -28.66 -37.92
CA PHE A 958 -3.60 -27.44 -37.92
C PHE A 958 -4.06 -26.43 -38.97
N GLU A 959 -4.52 -26.85 -40.13
CA GLU A 959 -5.06 -25.95 -41.18
C GLU A 959 -6.38 -25.32 -40.72
N ARG A 960 -7.28 -26.07 -40.09
CA ARG A 960 -8.53 -25.56 -39.48
C ARG A 960 -8.23 -24.52 -38.39
N LYS A 961 -7.25 -24.77 -37.53
CA LYS A 961 -6.76 -23.81 -36.51
C LYS A 961 -6.02 -22.63 -37.12
N LYS A 962 -5.61 -22.70 -38.40
CA LYS A 962 -4.63 -21.82 -39.06
C LYS A 962 -3.28 -21.81 -38.31
N ASN A 963 -2.85 -22.93 -37.77
CA ASN A 963 -1.55 -23.09 -37.18
C ASN A 963 -0.51 -23.39 -38.29
N LEU A 964 -0.15 -22.35 -39.05
CA LEU A 964 0.74 -22.47 -40.22
C LEU A 964 2.17 -22.89 -39.82
N ALA A 965 2.59 -22.59 -38.59
CA ALA A 965 3.88 -23.02 -38.06
C ALA A 965 3.94 -24.54 -37.95
N MET A 966 2.92 -25.20 -37.39
CA MET A 966 2.85 -26.65 -37.30
C MET A 966 2.61 -27.30 -38.68
N VAL A 967 1.81 -26.70 -39.55
CA VAL A 967 1.66 -27.17 -40.96
C VAL A 967 3.03 -27.24 -41.65
N ALA A 968 3.88 -26.23 -41.47
CA ALA A 968 5.23 -26.19 -42.03
C ALA A 968 6.16 -27.28 -41.46
N GLN A 969 5.95 -27.73 -40.24
CA GLN A 969 6.73 -28.80 -39.58
C GLN A 969 6.23 -30.21 -40.01
N VAL A 970 4.94 -30.41 -40.16
CA VAL A 970 4.35 -31.75 -40.42
C VAL A 970 4.36 -32.08 -41.93
N ARG A 971 4.11 -31.12 -42.82
CA ARG A 971 4.03 -31.33 -44.28
C ARG A 971 5.24 -32.04 -44.87
N PRO A 972 6.49 -31.67 -44.52
CA PRO A 972 7.67 -32.38 -45.04
C PRO A 972 7.75 -33.84 -44.61
N ARG A 973 7.18 -34.20 -43.44
CA ARG A 973 7.15 -35.60 -42.95
C ARG A 973 6.21 -36.44 -43.83
N LEU A 974 5.06 -35.91 -44.20
CA LEU A 974 4.14 -36.55 -45.14
C LEU A 974 4.77 -36.72 -46.55
N GLU A 975 5.40 -35.66 -47.05
CA GLU A 975 6.09 -35.70 -48.33
C GLU A 975 7.24 -36.73 -48.41
N ALA A 976 7.95 -36.92 -47.30
CA ALA A 976 9.04 -37.93 -47.17
C ALA A 976 8.53 -39.37 -47.26
N LEU A 977 7.25 -39.62 -46.94
CA LEU A 977 6.59 -40.94 -47.08
C LEU A 977 6.05 -41.22 -48.51
N GLY A 978 6.21 -40.28 -49.47
CA GLY A 978 5.69 -40.41 -50.81
C GLY A 978 4.16 -40.21 -50.93
N GLY A 979 3.57 -39.56 -49.97
CA GLY A 979 2.16 -39.14 -50.01
C GLY A 979 1.96 -38.08 -51.11
N ASN A 980 1.00 -38.31 -52.07
CA ASN A 980 0.61 -37.30 -53.03
C ASN A 980 -0.15 -36.18 -52.34
N LEU A 981 0.33 -34.93 -52.50
CA LEU A 981 -0.40 -33.69 -52.23
C LEU A 981 -1.58 -33.52 -53.13
#